data_28eb21fa297a998f649ede1735724ca4
#
_entry.id   28eb21fa297a998f649ede1735724ca4
#
_cell.length_a   1.000
_cell.length_b   1.000
_cell.length_c   1.000
_cell.angle_alpha   90.00
_cell.angle_beta   90.00
_cell.angle_gamma   90.00
#
_symmetry.space_group_name_H-M   'P 1'
#
loop_
_entity.id
_entity.type
_entity.pdbx_description
1 polymer ?
#
loop_
_entity_poly.entity_id
_entity_poly.type
_entity_poly.pdbx_seq_one_letter_code
_entity_poly.pdbx_strand_id
1 'polypeptide(L)'
;MSNRLALEDSPYLQQHKDNPIDWYGWCDEAFERAKREKKAIFISIGYSSCHWCHVMEHDVFENKEIAEFVNQHFICIKVDREERPDIDKHFQELHILLNRRSGGWPLSIFCTPENKPFYAATYIPPHNRDKMMGFSELTAIISEKIALNDEKLFQNADEITGFMKPKEIPTQATQLDEKIMIQFGKQAEHNFDPINGGFSKAPKFPHTSTLKTLMSQERLEPDPQRLKIITHTLDSMARGGMYDLIEGGFCRYSTEESWLIPHFEKMTYDNALLCELYAQASVLFNNPFYLRCATETADFMMKLMMEDHLFYSASDADTEGEEGKYFVYTYDEITQALRNIGISNLDEAMEILQITPDGNFEGHCIVTLSSLERPQWFEDFVKECQKLRSTRTYPFIDRKINVAWNAMMIKSLLILGKQIPEYQDNAITSLEALLTTMFIDGVLYHTTLIHKQPKIEAFLEDYSYLSDALIQAYQNTFDEVYLIRAQQLTNKALELFYQNGAWYFSRGAFPTLCELDDSSYPSAMAIMMDNLLSLGSLIDSKYRHFAFKSLEYSSIKLMKTPIYYPKLTEQTLRYLKGDRIVKATKELLKSLESLKYPFVLLKNDESVEGFLICGENSCFATTFEAKTLDELIHSTLQ
;
A
#
# COMPACT_ATOMS: atom_id res chain seq x y z
N MET A 1 -1.95 11.12 -34.92
CA MET A 1 -1.79 9.65 -35.04
C MET A 1 -1.31 9.19 -33.68
N SER A 2 -1.91 8.11 -33.18
CA SER A 2 -1.51 7.56 -31.87
C SER A 2 -0.08 7.04 -31.94
N ASN A 3 0.68 7.21 -30.85
CA ASN A 3 2.01 6.67 -30.69
C ASN A 3 1.99 5.17 -30.32
N ARG A 4 3.15 4.54 -30.03
CA ARG A 4 3.25 3.10 -29.75
C ARG A 4 2.52 2.64 -28.48
N LEU A 5 2.26 3.55 -27.55
CA LEU A 5 1.53 3.22 -26.31
C LEU A 5 0.09 2.75 -26.58
N ALA A 6 -0.46 3.02 -27.77
CA ALA A 6 -1.75 2.47 -28.19
C ALA A 6 -1.79 0.93 -28.23
N LEU A 7 -0.64 0.26 -28.25
CA LEU A 7 -0.50 -1.21 -28.27
C LEU A 7 -0.31 -1.81 -26.85
N GLU A 8 -0.14 -0.98 -25.84
CA GLU A 8 0.06 -1.40 -24.47
C GLU A 8 -1.28 -1.69 -23.78
N ASP A 9 -1.26 -2.59 -22.80
CA ASP A 9 -2.48 -2.92 -22.03
C ASP A 9 -2.69 -1.96 -20.84
N SER A 10 -1.63 -1.35 -20.30
CA SER A 10 -1.70 -0.44 -19.15
C SER A 10 -2.65 0.74 -19.40
N PRO A 11 -3.64 0.97 -18.52
CA PRO A 11 -4.49 2.16 -18.60
C PRO A 11 -3.70 3.47 -18.57
N TYR A 12 -2.64 3.54 -17.75
CA TYR A 12 -1.75 4.69 -17.69
C TYR A 12 -1.03 4.95 -19.02
N LEU A 13 -0.48 3.91 -19.65
CA LEU A 13 0.16 4.07 -20.94
C LEU A 13 -0.85 4.46 -22.02
N GLN A 14 -2.07 3.93 -21.97
CA GLN A 14 -3.16 4.28 -22.87
C GLN A 14 -3.60 5.74 -22.75
N GLN A 15 -3.55 6.36 -21.55
CA GLN A 15 -3.83 7.78 -21.36
C GLN A 15 -2.89 8.65 -22.22
N HIS A 16 -1.63 8.23 -22.40
CA HIS A 16 -0.60 8.97 -23.15
C HIS A 16 -0.47 8.60 -24.65
N LYS A 17 -1.32 7.72 -25.18
CA LYS A 17 -1.22 7.23 -26.57
C LYS A 17 -1.40 8.32 -27.64
N ASP A 18 -2.13 9.37 -27.33
CA ASP A 18 -2.45 10.46 -28.25
C ASP A 18 -1.58 11.72 -28.04
N ASN A 19 -0.66 11.68 -27.06
CA ASN A 19 0.34 12.74 -26.90
C ASN A 19 1.19 12.90 -28.16
N PRO A 20 1.59 14.14 -28.52
CA PRO A 20 2.46 14.39 -29.68
C PRO A 20 3.90 13.86 -29.52
N ILE A 21 4.31 13.45 -28.32
CA ILE A 21 5.59 12.78 -28.08
C ILE A 21 5.53 11.34 -28.62
N ASP A 22 6.61 10.91 -29.32
CA ASP A 22 6.79 9.54 -29.85
C ASP A 22 7.20 8.57 -28.73
N TRP A 23 6.25 8.27 -27.82
CA TRP A 23 6.46 7.42 -26.69
C TRP A 23 6.65 5.95 -27.07
N TYR A 24 7.58 5.29 -26.39
CA TYR A 24 7.71 3.84 -26.28
C TYR A 24 7.24 3.36 -24.91
N GLY A 25 6.73 2.14 -24.81
CA GLY A 25 6.81 1.38 -23.59
C GLY A 25 8.24 0.93 -23.27
N TRP A 26 8.46 0.25 -22.18
CA TRP A 26 9.78 -0.28 -21.82
C TRP A 26 10.11 -1.50 -22.71
N CYS A 27 10.90 -1.32 -23.75
CA CYS A 27 11.22 -2.37 -24.71
C CYS A 27 12.63 -2.21 -25.31
N ASP A 28 13.21 -3.32 -25.78
CA ASP A 28 14.55 -3.35 -26.37
C ASP A 28 14.66 -2.46 -27.61
N GLU A 29 13.60 -2.35 -28.43
CA GLU A 29 13.57 -1.50 -29.61
C GLU A 29 13.92 -0.04 -29.29
N ALA A 30 13.41 0.50 -28.19
CA ALA A 30 13.68 1.88 -27.75
C ALA A 30 15.18 2.07 -27.44
N PHE A 31 15.78 1.14 -26.70
CA PHE A 31 17.20 1.20 -26.33
C PHE A 31 18.13 0.99 -27.52
N GLU A 32 17.79 0.08 -28.43
CA GLU A 32 18.56 -0.12 -29.65
C GLU A 32 18.48 1.10 -30.59
N ARG A 33 17.30 1.72 -30.67
CA ARG A 33 17.11 2.95 -31.44
C ARG A 33 17.93 4.09 -30.84
N ALA A 34 17.94 4.27 -29.52
CA ALA A 34 18.75 5.29 -28.87
C ALA A 34 20.24 5.16 -29.18
N LYS A 35 20.79 3.94 -29.10
CA LYS A 35 22.19 3.65 -29.45
C LYS A 35 22.48 3.93 -30.92
N ARG A 36 21.63 3.46 -31.83
CA ARG A 36 21.80 3.63 -33.27
C ARG A 36 21.76 5.10 -33.70
N GLU A 37 20.82 5.86 -33.13
CA GLU A 37 20.62 7.27 -33.47
C GLU A 37 21.47 8.21 -32.60
N LYS A 38 22.21 7.67 -31.61
CA LYS A 38 23.02 8.42 -30.63
C LYS A 38 22.22 9.51 -29.92
N LYS A 39 20.95 9.21 -29.56
CA LYS A 39 20.04 10.10 -28.84
C LYS A 39 20.02 9.78 -27.36
N ALA A 40 19.92 10.81 -26.54
CA ALA A 40 19.62 10.61 -25.11
C ALA A 40 18.26 9.91 -24.93
N ILE A 41 18.11 9.23 -23.79
CA ILE A 41 16.84 8.61 -23.42
C ILE A 41 16.19 9.46 -22.35
N PHE A 42 14.90 9.77 -22.53
CA PHE A 42 14.03 10.35 -21.50
C PHE A 42 13.04 9.29 -21.02
N ILE A 43 13.07 8.96 -19.73
CA ILE A 43 12.17 8.00 -19.11
C ILE A 43 11.24 8.77 -18.17
N SER A 44 9.92 8.63 -18.36
CA SER A 44 8.89 9.19 -17.49
C SER A 44 8.12 8.05 -16.81
N ILE A 45 8.18 8.00 -15.48
CA ILE A 45 7.54 6.97 -14.66
C ILE A 45 6.40 7.61 -13.87
N GLY A 46 5.25 6.95 -13.85
CA GLY A 46 4.06 7.41 -13.13
C GLY A 46 3.01 6.30 -13.03
N TYR A 47 1.78 6.67 -12.75
CA TYR A 47 0.62 5.78 -12.66
C TYR A 47 -0.67 6.54 -12.97
N SER A 48 -1.74 5.83 -13.24
CA SER A 48 -2.95 6.39 -13.86
C SER A 48 -3.73 7.39 -13.01
N SER A 49 -3.75 7.25 -11.67
CA SER A 49 -4.43 8.16 -10.74
C SER A 49 -3.52 9.26 -10.17
N CYS A 50 -2.34 9.47 -10.78
CA CYS A 50 -1.33 10.41 -10.29
C CYS A 50 -1.63 11.83 -10.77
N HIS A 51 -2.19 12.69 -9.92
CA HIS A 51 -2.51 14.09 -10.23
C HIS A 51 -1.33 14.86 -10.89
N TRP A 52 -0.14 14.85 -10.28
CA TRP A 52 1.03 15.54 -10.83
C TRP A 52 1.53 14.94 -12.16
N CYS A 53 1.18 13.67 -12.46
CA CYS A 53 1.44 13.08 -13.77
C CYS A 53 0.52 13.69 -14.83
N HIS A 54 -0.76 13.93 -14.50
CA HIS A 54 -1.72 14.64 -15.36
C HIS A 54 -1.31 16.10 -15.58
N VAL A 55 -0.87 16.78 -14.52
CA VAL A 55 -0.34 18.15 -14.64
C VAL A 55 0.85 18.20 -15.60
N MET A 56 1.80 17.27 -15.47
CA MET A 56 2.96 17.22 -16.39
C MET A 56 2.57 16.82 -17.82
N GLU A 57 1.56 15.99 -17.98
CA GLU A 57 1.02 15.65 -19.30
C GLU A 57 0.47 16.91 -19.99
N HIS A 58 -0.41 17.62 -19.31
CA HIS A 58 -1.04 18.82 -19.84
C HIS A 58 -0.01 19.93 -20.12
N ASP A 59 0.88 20.19 -19.17
CA ASP A 59 1.85 21.30 -19.27
C ASP A 59 2.96 21.02 -20.28
N VAL A 60 3.42 19.76 -20.39
CA VAL A 60 4.66 19.42 -21.12
C VAL A 60 4.39 18.46 -22.28
N PHE A 61 3.70 17.33 -22.04
CA PHE A 61 3.64 16.26 -23.03
C PHE A 61 2.63 16.50 -24.17
N GLU A 62 1.63 17.34 -23.94
CA GLU A 62 0.65 17.78 -24.94
C GLU A 62 1.16 19.00 -25.74
N ASN A 63 2.22 19.65 -25.29
CA ASN A 63 2.79 20.82 -25.95
C ASN A 63 3.53 20.40 -27.24
N LYS A 64 3.03 20.85 -28.39
CA LYS A 64 3.54 20.46 -29.71
C LYS A 64 4.97 20.93 -29.98
N GLU A 65 5.35 22.14 -29.51
CA GLU A 65 6.70 22.67 -29.71
C GLU A 65 7.73 21.87 -28.91
N ILE A 66 7.39 21.55 -27.64
CA ILE A 66 8.22 20.69 -26.80
C ILE A 66 8.34 19.29 -27.41
N ALA A 67 7.22 18.72 -27.84
CA ALA A 67 7.18 17.39 -28.43
C ALA A 67 8.01 17.29 -29.73
N GLU A 68 7.94 18.29 -30.61
CA GLU A 68 8.74 18.32 -31.85
C GLU A 68 10.23 18.30 -31.54
N PHE A 69 10.69 19.13 -30.60
CA PHE A 69 12.08 19.17 -30.17
C PHE A 69 12.52 17.83 -29.55
N VAL A 70 11.71 17.30 -28.62
CA VAL A 70 12.02 16.07 -27.89
C VAL A 70 12.06 14.87 -28.83
N ASN A 71 11.13 14.73 -29.76
CA ASN A 71 11.12 13.64 -30.75
C ASN A 71 12.35 13.66 -31.67
N GLN A 72 12.88 14.86 -31.96
CA GLN A 72 14.09 15.01 -32.77
C GLN A 72 15.34 14.58 -32.00
N HIS A 73 15.45 14.84 -30.73
CA HIS A 73 16.68 14.74 -29.95
C HIS A 73 16.72 13.59 -28.93
N PHE A 74 15.57 13.02 -28.56
CA PHE A 74 15.45 11.99 -27.54
C PHE A 74 14.70 10.76 -28.04
N ILE A 75 14.93 9.64 -27.38
CA ILE A 75 14.03 8.48 -27.37
C ILE A 75 13.29 8.53 -26.05
N CYS A 76 11.95 8.61 -26.12
CA CYS A 76 11.09 8.79 -24.95
C CYS A 76 10.44 7.47 -24.55
N ILE A 77 10.59 7.09 -23.29
CA ILE A 77 10.02 5.86 -22.72
C ILE A 77 9.06 6.23 -21.59
N LYS A 78 7.86 5.69 -21.66
CA LYS A 78 6.85 5.83 -20.61
C LYS A 78 6.76 4.52 -19.83
N VAL A 79 6.72 4.61 -18.49
CA VAL A 79 6.68 3.45 -17.62
C VAL A 79 5.53 3.60 -16.63
N ASP A 80 4.68 2.57 -16.56
CA ASP A 80 3.71 2.42 -15.50
C ASP A 80 4.38 1.73 -14.30
N ARG A 81 4.48 2.44 -13.16
CA ARG A 81 5.10 1.91 -11.95
C ARG A 81 4.33 0.74 -11.35
N GLU A 82 3.05 0.63 -11.66
CA GLU A 82 2.19 -0.44 -11.14
C GLU A 82 2.34 -1.73 -11.95
N GLU A 83 2.80 -1.65 -13.20
CA GLU A 83 3.21 -2.82 -13.98
C GLU A 83 4.69 -3.16 -13.80
N ARG A 84 5.54 -2.13 -13.62
CA ARG A 84 7.00 -2.27 -13.53
C ARG A 84 7.55 -1.63 -12.25
N PRO A 85 7.13 -2.12 -11.07
CA PRO A 85 7.65 -1.63 -9.79
C PRO A 85 9.16 -1.86 -9.63
N ASP A 86 9.75 -2.83 -10.34
CA ASP A 86 11.18 -3.07 -10.39
C ASP A 86 11.95 -1.88 -11.01
N ILE A 87 11.43 -1.31 -12.09
CA ILE A 87 12.00 -0.13 -12.76
C ILE A 87 11.81 1.10 -11.88
N ASP A 88 10.60 1.29 -11.34
CA ASP A 88 10.31 2.42 -10.47
C ASP A 88 11.24 2.44 -9.25
N LYS A 89 11.35 1.34 -8.51
CA LYS A 89 12.25 1.22 -7.36
C LYS A 89 13.70 1.53 -7.72
N HIS A 90 14.20 0.99 -8.81
CA HIS A 90 15.57 1.26 -9.29
C HIS A 90 15.81 2.75 -9.52
N PHE A 91 14.89 3.46 -10.17
CA PHE A 91 15.05 4.88 -10.46
C PHE A 91 14.66 5.79 -9.28
N GLN A 92 13.84 5.35 -8.33
CA GLN A 92 13.64 6.05 -7.06
C GLN A 92 14.93 6.03 -6.21
N GLU A 93 15.65 4.89 -6.16
CA GLU A 93 16.99 4.83 -5.52
C GLU A 93 17.98 5.79 -6.20
N LEU A 94 17.97 5.87 -7.52
CA LEU A 94 18.76 6.85 -8.28
C LEU A 94 18.41 8.28 -7.86
N HIS A 95 17.12 8.60 -7.77
CA HIS A 95 16.67 9.93 -7.37
C HIS A 95 17.19 10.29 -5.96
N ILE A 96 17.10 9.36 -5.00
CA ILE A 96 17.62 9.55 -3.64
C ILE A 96 19.14 9.76 -3.67
N LEU A 97 19.87 8.98 -4.47
CA LEU A 97 21.32 9.10 -4.61
C LEU A 97 21.73 10.50 -5.10
N LEU A 98 21.05 11.02 -6.12
CA LEU A 98 21.38 12.30 -6.76
C LEU A 98 20.88 13.51 -5.97
N ASN A 99 19.67 13.44 -5.40
CA ASN A 99 18.97 14.58 -4.81
C ASN A 99 18.99 14.58 -3.29
N ARG A 100 19.41 13.48 -2.63
CA ARG A 100 19.46 13.30 -1.16
C ARG A 100 18.12 13.53 -0.45
N ARG A 101 17.05 13.27 -1.15
CA ARG A 101 15.66 13.34 -0.67
C ARG A 101 14.82 12.27 -1.37
N SER A 102 13.71 11.89 -0.76
CA SER A 102 12.73 10.99 -1.38
C SER A 102 12.27 11.56 -2.73
N GLY A 103 12.03 10.68 -3.67
CA GLY A 103 11.40 11.03 -4.95
C GLY A 103 9.88 11.15 -4.81
N GLY A 104 9.20 10.93 -5.92
CA GLY A 104 7.74 11.00 -6.07
C GLY A 104 7.40 10.81 -7.53
N TRP A 105 6.16 10.99 -7.87
CA TRP A 105 5.67 10.88 -9.24
C TRP A 105 5.04 12.20 -9.71
N PRO A 106 5.23 12.50 -11.04
CA PRO A 106 6.00 11.75 -12.03
C PRO A 106 7.49 11.74 -11.69
N LEU A 107 8.18 10.66 -12.04
CA LEU A 107 9.63 10.58 -11.94
C LEU A 107 10.23 10.70 -13.34
N SER A 108 11.10 11.69 -13.53
CA SER A 108 11.75 12.05 -14.81
C SER A 108 13.22 11.70 -14.76
N ILE A 109 13.66 10.82 -15.66
CA ILE A 109 15.04 10.31 -15.72
C ILE A 109 15.62 10.59 -17.10
N PHE A 110 16.87 11.05 -17.14
CA PHE A 110 17.63 11.19 -18.38
C PHE A 110 18.85 10.28 -18.37
N CYS A 111 18.99 9.51 -19.46
CA CYS A 111 20.08 8.56 -19.65
C CYS A 111 20.86 8.87 -20.94
N THR A 112 22.12 8.40 -20.98
CA THR A 112 22.92 8.37 -22.22
C THR A 112 22.28 7.41 -23.24
N PRO A 113 22.72 7.42 -24.51
CA PRO A 113 22.26 6.45 -25.50
C PRO A 113 22.48 4.98 -25.10
N GLU A 114 23.43 4.71 -24.19
CA GLU A 114 23.74 3.38 -23.63
C GLU A 114 22.91 3.04 -22.38
N ASN A 115 21.86 3.82 -22.11
CA ASN A 115 20.98 3.65 -20.95
C ASN A 115 21.70 3.79 -19.59
N LYS A 116 22.67 4.73 -19.50
CA LYS A 116 23.33 5.08 -18.25
C LYS A 116 22.73 6.38 -17.71
N PRO A 117 22.10 6.37 -16.52
CA PRO A 117 21.41 7.55 -16.00
C PRO A 117 22.42 8.61 -15.51
N PHE A 118 22.08 9.90 -15.71
CA PHE A 118 22.87 11.02 -15.24
C PHE A 118 22.05 12.16 -14.61
N TYR A 119 20.72 12.13 -14.73
CA TYR A 119 19.85 13.14 -14.13
C TYR A 119 18.51 12.52 -13.71
N ALA A 120 18.00 12.97 -12.56
CA ALA A 120 16.71 12.56 -12.04
C ALA A 120 16.00 13.76 -11.39
N ALA A 121 14.71 13.90 -11.67
CA ALA A 121 13.83 14.89 -11.05
C ALA A 121 12.41 14.31 -10.96
N THR A 122 11.55 14.94 -10.17
CA THR A 122 10.11 14.68 -10.16
C THR A 122 9.43 15.52 -11.25
N TYR A 123 8.35 16.23 -10.96
CA TYR A 123 7.72 17.16 -11.89
C TYR A 123 8.71 18.24 -12.37
N ILE A 124 8.71 18.53 -13.68
CA ILE A 124 9.51 19.57 -14.32
C ILE A 124 8.56 20.50 -15.09
N PRO A 125 8.51 21.81 -14.76
CA PRO A 125 7.63 22.74 -15.46
C PRO A 125 8.06 22.92 -16.95
N PRO A 126 7.16 23.35 -17.85
CA PRO A 126 7.47 23.49 -19.27
C PRO A 126 8.64 24.45 -19.56
N HIS A 127 8.70 25.56 -18.83
CA HIS A 127 9.75 26.59 -18.91
C HIS A 127 10.29 26.92 -17.52
N ASN A 128 11.44 27.60 -17.47
CA ASN A 128 12.04 28.04 -16.21
C ASN A 128 11.04 28.78 -15.34
N ARG A 129 10.88 28.32 -14.09
CA ARG A 129 9.98 28.92 -13.10
C ARG A 129 10.70 29.04 -11.77
N ASP A 130 10.82 30.28 -11.26
CA ASP A 130 11.54 30.60 -10.03
C ASP A 130 12.98 30.04 -10.02
N LYS A 131 13.25 29.05 -9.17
CA LYS A 131 14.54 28.36 -9.06
C LYS A 131 14.56 27.00 -9.79
N MET A 132 13.47 26.62 -10.44
CA MET A 132 13.37 25.35 -11.16
C MET A 132 13.69 25.58 -12.63
N MET A 133 14.59 24.71 -13.16
CA MET A 133 14.88 24.64 -14.59
C MET A 133 13.68 24.02 -15.31
N GLY A 134 13.25 24.63 -16.41
CA GLY A 134 12.18 24.13 -17.24
C GLY A 134 12.57 22.96 -18.11
N PHE A 135 11.59 22.20 -18.55
CA PHE A 135 11.78 21.01 -19.38
C PHE A 135 12.40 21.36 -20.74
N SER A 136 11.97 22.47 -21.36
CA SER A 136 12.52 22.94 -22.65
C SER A 136 14.00 23.30 -22.54
N GLU A 137 14.38 24.05 -21.52
CA GLU A 137 15.78 24.47 -21.30
C GLU A 137 16.66 23.28 -20.92
N LEU A 138 16.16 22.41 -20.05
CA LEU A 138 16.89 21.19 -19.64
C LEU A 138 17.17 20.28 -20.83
N THR A 139 16.15 19.99 -21.65
CA THR A 139 16.30 19.12 -22.82
C THR A 139 17.21 19.72 -23.89
N ALA A 140 17.19 21.05 -24.08
CA ALA A 140 18.13 21.74 -24.98
C ALA A 140 19.58 21.57 -24.50
N ILE A 141 19.88 21.78 -23.23
CA ILE A 141 21.22 21.59 -22.65
C ILE A 141 21.67 20.12 -22.80
N ILE A 142 20.80 19.17 -22.50
CA ILE A 142 21.13 17.75 -22.59
C ILE A 142 21.43 17.36 -24.04
N SER A 143 20.59 17.77 -24.98
CA SER A 143 20.78 17.44 -26.41
C SER A 143 22.10 17.97 -26.94
N GLU A 144 22.49 19.20 -26.57
CA GLU A 144 23.77 19.81 -26.94
C GLU A 144 24.96 18.99 -26.39
N LYS A 145 24.92 18.66 -25.10
CA LYS A 145 25.98 17.89 -24.44
C LYS A 145 26.15 16.48 -25.02
N ILE A 146 25.06 15.80 -25.36
CA ILE A 146 25.10 14.50 -26.02
C ILE A 146 25.69 14.62 -27.42
N ALA A 147 25.27 15.62 -28.21
CA ALA A 147 25.79 15.86 -29.57
C ALA A 147 27.30 16.17 -29.59
N LEU A 148 27.79 16.89 -28.56
CA LEU A 148 29.19 17.23 -28.38
C LEU A 148 30.03 16.11 -27.73
N ASN A 149 29.44 14.98 -27.35
CA ASN A 149 30.09 13.92 -26.56
C ASN A 149 30.81 14.49 -25.32
N ASP A 150 30.09 15.28 -24.50
CA ASP A 150 30.64 15.91 -23.29
C ASP A 150 31.22 14.85 -22.32
N GLU A 151 32.54 14.80 -22.19
CA GLU A 151 33.25 13.79 -21.41
C GLU A 151 32.79 13.76 -19.96
N LYS A 152 32.45 14.91 -19.35
CA LYS A 152 32.02 14.99 -17.97
C LYS A 152 30.64 14.35 -17.77
N LEU A 153 29.73 14.55 -18.72
CA LEU A 153 28.40 13.92 -18.67
C LEU A 153 28.53 12.40 -18.69
N PHE A 154 29.33 11.86 -19.62
CA PHE A 154 29.50 10.40 -19.76
C PHE A 154 30.25 9.80 -18.57
N GLN A 155 31.29 10.47 -18.04
CA GLN A 155 31.98 10.02 -16.82
C GLN A 155 31.03 10.00 -15.61
N ASN A 156 30.24 11.06 -15.41
CA ASN A 156 29.24 11.09 -14.33
C ASN A 156 28.21 9.95 -14.47
N ALA A 157 27.74 9.67 -15.69
CA ALA A 157 26.80 8.57 -15.94
C ALA A 157 27.42 7.20 -15.61
N ASP A 158 28.72 7.01 -15.91
CA ASP A 158 29.46 5.79 -15.57
C ASP A 158 29.64 5.65 -14.06
N GLU A 159 30.00 6.72 -13.34
CA GLU A 159 30.14 6.73 -11.88
C GLU A 159 28.80 6.42 -11.22
N ILE A 160 27.72 7.09 -11.62
CA ILE A 160 26.35 6.87 -11.09
C ILE A 160 25.95 5.42 -11.32
N THR A 161 26.14 4.89 -12.52
CA THR A 161 25.86 3.49 -12.83
C THR A 161 26.67 2.54 -11.96
N GLY A 162 27.92 2.90 -11.65
CA GLY A 162 28.79 2.17 -10.73
C GLY A 162 28.22 2.11 -9.29
N PHE A 163 27.67 3.24 -8.80
CA PHE A 163 27.05 3.32 -7.47
C PHE A 163 25.69 2.59 -7.39
N MET A 164 24.98 2.45 -8.52
CA MET A 164 23.70 1.76 -8.62
C MET A 164 23.83 0.22 -8.69
N LYS A 165 25.04 -0.29 -8.85
CA LYS A 165 25.25 -1.76 -8.84
C LYS A 165 24.85 -2.34 -7.48
N PRO A 166 24.26 -3.56 -7.46
CA PRO A 166 23.91 -4.24 -6.21
C PRO A 166 25.10 -4.25 -5.25
N LYS A 167 24.91 -3.70 -4.07
CA LYS A 167 25.95 -3.69 -3.02
C LYS A 167 26.11 -5.10 -2.47
N GLU A 168 27.31 -5.43 -2.01
CA GLU A 168 27.53 -6.65 -1.25
C GLU A 168 26.59 -6.71 -0.05
N ILE A 169 26.03 -7.90 0.19
CA ILE A 169 25.15 -8.14 1.32
C ILE A 169 25.96 -7.93 2.60
N PRO A 170 25.58 -6.97 3.47
CA PRO A 170 26.31 -6.74 4.72
C PRO A 170 26.32 -8.01 5.58
N THR A 171 27.49 -8.38 6.09
CA THR A 171 27.67 -9.53 6.98
C THR A 171 27.61 -9.17 8.47
N GLN A 172 27.57 -7.88 8.77
CA GLN A 172 27.48 -7.39 10.15
C GLN A 172 26.04 -7.45 10.64
N ALA A 173 25.87 -7.96 11.85
CA ALA A 173 24.59 -8.04 12.54
C ALA A 173 24.74 -7.59 13.99
N THR A 174 23.64 -7.19 14.61
CA THR A 174 23.56 -6.95 16.06
C THR A 174 22.55 -7.89 16.69
N GLN A 175 22.65 -8.09 17.99
CA GLN A 175 21.69 -8.93 18.71
C GLN A 175 20.30 -8.32 18.66
N LEU A 176 19.31 -9.15 18.36
CA LEU A 176 17.90 -8.78 18.50
C LEU A 176 17.52 -8.76 19.97
N ASP A 177 16.87 -7.69 20.43
CA ASP A 177 16.51 -7.45 21.83
C ASP A 177 15.09 -6.86 21.90
N GLU A 178 14.31 -7.29 22.87
CA GLU A 178 12.96 -6.77 23.13
C GLU A 178 12.92 -5.26 23.41
N LYS A 179 14.05 -4.66 23.79
CA LYS A 179 14.18 -3.19 23.92
C LYS A 179 13.83 -2.43 22.64
N ILE A 180 13.84 -3.10 21.48
CA ILE A 180 13.37 -2.51 20.22
C ILE A 180 11.96 -1.94 20.37
N MET A 181 11.10 -2.62 21.15
CA MET A 181 9.72 -2.17 21.35
C MET A 181 9.61 -0.91 22.19
N ILE A 182 10.45 -0.78 23.22
CA ILE A 182 10.54 0.45 24.03
C ILE A 182 11.01 1.61 23.15
N GLN A 183 12.01 1.36 22.29
CA GLN A 183 12.53 2.37 21.39
C GLN A 183 11.51 2.76 20.32
N PHE A 184 10.79 1.79 19.75
CA PHE A 184 9.71 2.02 18.80
C PHE A 184 8.61 2.90 19.41
N GLY A 185 8.12 2.54 20.60
CA GLY A 185 7.11 3.31 21.32
C GLY A 185 7.51 4.76 21.57
N LYS A 186 8.76 4.98 22.05
CA LYS A 186 9.31 6.34 22.26
C LYS A 186 9.42 7.14 20.96
N GLN A 187 9.82 6.51 19.85
CA GLN A 187 9.92 7.18 18.56
C GLN A 187 8.52 7.48 17.99
N ALA A 188 7.55 6.59 18.18
CA ALA A 188 6.16 6.83 17.81
C ALA A 188 5.56 7.99 18.61
N GLU A 189 5.76 8.01 19.93
CA GLU A 189 5.32 9.11 20.79
C GLU A 189 5.95 10.46 20.40
N HIS A 190 7.24 10.46 20.07
CA HIS A 190 7.94 11.68 19.62
C HIS A 190 7.37 12.25 18.32
N ASN A 191 6.94 11.39 17.39
CA ASN A 191 6.39 11.79 16.10
C ASN A 191 4.87 12.05 16.13
N PHE A 192 4.21 11.68 17.23
CA PHE A 192 2.76 11.82 17.37
C PHE A 192 2.31 13.27 17.42
N ASP A 193 1.26 13.59 16.67
CA ASP A 193 0.55 14.86 16.73
C ASP A 193 -0.54 14.82 17.81
N PRO A 194 -0.34 15.48 18.97
CA PRO A 194 -1.29 15.41 20.07
C PRO A 194 -2.57 16.21 19.85
N ILE A 195 -2.62 17.08 18.82
CA ILE A 195 -3.76 17.93 18.48
C ILE A 195 -4.66 17.22 17.47
N ASN A 196 -4.08 16.80 16.35
CA ASN A 196 -4.86 16.25 15.23
C ASN A 196 -4.79 14.73 15.13
N GLY A 197 -3.99 14.06 15.94
CA GLY A 197 -3.71 12.64 15.77
C GLY A 197 -2.80 12.35 14.58
N GLY A 198 -2.34 11.10 14.45
CA GLY A 198 -1.39 10.70 13.43
C GLY A 198 0.04 11.06 13.75
N PHE A 199 0.92 10.90 12.76
CA PHE A 199 2.36 11.07 12.93
C PHE A 199 2.88 12.13 11.96
N SER A 200 3.80 12.99 12.46
CA SER A 200 4.39 14.12 11.71
C SER A 200 3.39 15.21 11.27
N LYS A 201 3.87 16.15 10.46
CA LYS A 201 3.09 17.23 9.86
C LYS A 201 2.63 16.88 8.45
N ALA A 202 2.01 17.85 7.76
CA ALA A 202 1.57 17.71 6.38
C ALA A 202 2.72 17.43 5.37
N PRO A 203 2.48 16.61 4.32
CA PRO A 203 1.30 15.78 4.12
C PRO A 203 1.23 14.64 5.14
N LYS A 204 0.02 14.25 5.55
CA LYS A 204 -0.19 13.29 6.63
C LYS A 204 -0.74 11.97 6.11
N PHE A 205 0.04 10.90 6.28
CA PHE A 205 -0.30 9.53 5.87
C PHE A 205 -0.87 8.71 7.03
N PRO A 206 -1.68 7.67 6.76
CA PRO A 206 -2.32 6.83 7.80
C PRO A 206 -1.35 6.08 8.70
N HIS A 207 -0.15 5.74 8.23
CA HIS A 207 0.84 4.94 8.96
C HIS A 207 0.27 3.65 9.57
N THR A 208 -0.49 2.89 8.79
CA THR A 208 -1.21 1.68 9.24
C THR A 208 -0.32 0.67 9.93
N SER A 209 0.90 0.42 9.40
CA SER A 209 1.89 -0.49 10.00
C SER A 209 2.31 -0.03 11.41
N THR A 210 2.53 1.28 11.60
CA THR A 210 2.87 1.83 12.91
C THR A 210 1.75 1.59 13.92
N LEU A 211 0.50 1.88 13.54
CA LEU A 211 -0.67 1.66 14.40
C LEU A 211 -0.87 0.18 14.74
N LYS A 212 -0.72 -0.73 13.76
CA LYS A 212 -0.82 -2.18 14.00
C LYS A 212 0.26 -2.68 14.96
N THR A 213 1.50 -2.21 14.81
CA THR A 213 2.61 -2.55 15.73
C THR A 213 2.34 -2.03 17.14
N LEU A 214 1.81 -0.80 17.29
CA LEU A 214 1.37 -0.28 18.59
C LEU A 214 0.20 -1.09 19.19
N MET A 215 -0.77 -1.53 18.38
CA MET A 215 -1.85 -2.40 18.83
C MET A 215 -1.34 -3.78 19.29
N SER A 216 -0.35 -4.35 18.65
CA SER A 216 0.30 -5.59 19.10
C SER A 216 1.02 -5.40 20.44
N GLN A 217 1.67 -4.26 20.66
CA GLN A 217 2.23 -3.90 21.97
C GLN A 217 1.15 -3.72 23.04
N GLU A 218 0.03 -3.06 22.69
CA GLU A 218 -1.07 -2.81 23.61
C GLU A 218 -1.69 -4.12 24.11
N ARG A 219 -1.76 -5.14 23.24
CA ARG A 219 -2.22 -6.48 23.61
C ARG A 219 -1.27 -7.21 24.56
N LEU A 220 0.06 -6.98 24.43
CA LEU A 220 1.07 -7.61 25.29
C LEU A 220 1.18 -6.90 26.64
N GLU A 221 1.22 -5.58 26.62
CA GLU A 221 1.45 -4.74 27.79
C GLU A 221 0.66 -3.43 27.61
N PRO A 222 -0.55 -3.32 28.20
CA PRO A 222 -1.38 -2.12 28.09
C PRO A 222 -0.68 -0.86 28.62
N ASP A 223 -0.78 0.25 27.87
CA ASP A 223 -0.20 1.55 28.21
C ASP A 223 -1.15 2.69 27.83
N PRO A 224 -1.57 3.55 28.79
CA PRO A 224 -2.55 4.61 28.53
C PRO A 224 -2.10 5.64 27.48
N GLN A 225 -0.81 5.93 27.37
CA GLN A 225 -0.29 6.87 26.38
C GLN A 225 -0.33 6.25 24.99
N ARG A 226 0.05 5.00 24.84
CA ARG A 226 -0.06 4.24 23.59
C ARG A 226 -1.51 4.11 23.14
N LEU A 227 -2.40 3.76 24.07
CA LEU A 227 -3.83 3.71 23.80
C LEU A 227 -4.35 5.04 23.26
N LYS A 228 -3.96 6.17 23.86
CA LYS A 228 -4.31 7.52 23.37
C LYS A 228 -3.79 7.78 21.97
N ILE A 229 -2.53 7.43 21.66
CA ILE A 229 -1.95 7.59 20.32
C ILE A 229 -2.78 6.85 19.28
N ILE A 230 -3.10 5.58 19.56
CA ILE A 230 -3.87 4.73 18.64
C ILE A 230 -5.28 5.30 18.44
N THR A 231 -6.03 5.47 19.50
CA THR A 231 -7.45 5.85 19.41
C THR A 231 -7.63 7.25 18.86
N HIS A 232 -6.83 8.22 19.28
CA HIS A 232 -6.93 9.59 18.75
C HIS A 232 -6.61 9.66 17.26
N THR A 233 -5.65 8.84 16.78
CA THR A 233 -5.33 8.78 15.35
C THR A 233 -6.47 8.15 14.55
N LEU A 234 -7.01 7.01 15.01
CA LEU A 234 -8.13 6.34 14.35
C LEU A 234 -9.38 7.24 14.31
N ASP A 235 -9.71 7.88 15.44
CA ASP A 235 -10.87 8.77 15.55
C ASP A 235 -10.74 9.97 14.58
N SER A 236 -9.56 10.57 14.50
CA SER A 236 -9.33 11.73 13.64
C SER A 236 -9.42 11.38 12.16
N MET A 237 -8.85 10.26 11.73
CA MET A 237 -8.98 9.79 10.34
C MET A 237 -10.44 9.48 9.98
N ALA A 238 -11.18 8.79 10.88
CA ALA A 238 -12.53 8.31 10.61
C ALA A 238 -13.60 9.41 10.56
N ARG A 239 -13.37 10.56 11.19
CA ARG A 239 -14.29 11.71 11.17
C ARG A 239 -13.88 12.82 10.20
N GLY A 240 -12.63 12.79 9.72
CA GLY A 240 -12.09 13.79 8.80
C GLY A 240 -12.47 13.54 7.35
N GLY A 241 -12.08 14.44 6.45
CA GLY A 241 -12.37 14.34 5.03
C GLY A 241 -11.56 13.25 4.29
N MET A 242 -10.54 12.69 4.94
CA MET A 242 -9.80 11.55 4.38
C MET A 242 -10.68 10.29 4.28
N TYR A 243 -11.64 10.11 5.18
CA TYR A 243 -12.65 9.07 5.09
C TYR A 243 -13.90 9.60 4.38
N ASP A 244 -14.29 8.96 3.30
CA ASP A 244 -15.50 9.37 2.56
C ASP A 244 -16.76 8.91 3.31
N LEU A 245 -17.32 9.80 4.10
CA LEU A 245 -18.53 9.54 4.90
C LEU A 245 -19.79 9.28 4.05
N ILE A 246 -19.75 9.51 2.74
CA ILE A 246 -20.91 9.38 1.85
C ILE A 246 -20.95 8.04 1.11
N GLU A 247 -19.82 7.56 0.60
CA GLU A 247 -19.73 6.30 -0.15
C GLU A 247 -18.81 5.27 0.49
N GLY A 248 -18.15 5.62 1.57
CA GLY A 248 -17.16 4.77 2.21
C GLY A 248 -15.79 4.82 1.52
N GLY A 249 -14.86 4.11 2.12
CA GLY A 249 -13.47 4.07 1.68
C GLY A 249 -12.66 5.31 2.04
N PHE A 250 -11.35 5.15 1.98
CA PHE A 250 -10.38 6.17 2.35
C PHE A 250 -9.66 6.71 1.13
N CYS A 251 -9.47 8.02 1.13
CA CYS A 251 -8.50 8.68 0.27
C CYS A 251 -7.07 8.38 0.74
N ARG A 252 -6.08 8.60 -0.12
CA ARG A 252 -4.71 8.14 0.09
C ARG A 252 -4.00 8.81 1.27
N TYR A 253 -4.06 10.12 1.39
CA TYR A 253 -3.44 10.91 2.45
C TYR A 253 -4.12 12.28 2.60
N SER A 254 -3.88 12.96 3.72
CA SER A 254 -4.28 14.35 3.90
C SER A 254 -3.17 15.29 3.44
N THR A 255 -3.54 16.32 2.68
CA THR A 255 -2.60 17.34 2.18
C THR A 255 -2.17 18.32 3.27
N GLU A 256 -2.92 18.35 4.39
CA GLU A 256 -2.67 19.20 5.55
C GLU A 256 -2.68 18.36 6.86
N GLU A 257 -2.53 18.98 8.02
CA GLU A 257 -2.28 18.25 9.27
C GLU A 257 -3.54 17.85 10.05
N SER A 258 -4.74 18.34 9.69
CA SER A 258 -5.99 18.12 10.44
C SER A 258 -6.88 16.99 9.90
N TRP A 259 -6.46 16.27 8.86
CA TRP A 259 -7.20 15.21 8.18
C TRP A 259 -8.44 15.69 7.42
N LEU A 260 -8.54 16.99 7.12
CA LEU A 260 -9.69 17.59 6.46
C LEU A 260 -9.60 17.47 4.93
N ILE A 261 -8.49 17.92 4.35
CA ILE A 261 -8.33 18.02 2.89
C ILE A 261 -7.53 16.84 2.38
N PRO A 262 -8.19 15.82 1.78
CA PRO A 262 -7.49 14.68 1.24
C PRO A 262 -6.91 14.97 -0.15
N HIS A 263 -5.91 14.20 -0.55
CA HIS A 263 -5.69 13.88 -1.95
C HIS A 263 -6.68 12.80 -2.34
N PHE A 264 -7.62 13.11 -3.23
CA PHE A 264 -8.87 12.35 -3.40
C PHE A 264 -8.73 10.98 -4.07
N GLU A 265 -7.53 10.57 -4.53
CA GLU A 265 -7.34 9.22 -5.06
C GLU A 265 -7.62 8.14 -3.98
N LYS A 266 -8.25 7.03 -4.39
CA LYS A 266 -8.52 5.89 -3.51
C LYS A 266 -7.79 4.66 -4.05
N MET A 267 -6.71 4.28 -3.36
CA MET A 267 -5.90 3.12 -3.70
C MET A 267 -6.44 1.86 -3.03
N THR A 268 -6.40 0.74 -3.72
CA THR A 268 -6.84 -0.56 -3.16
C THR A 268 -6.01 -0.98 -1.97
N TYR A 269 -4.69 -0.80 -2.01
CA TYR A 269 -3.83 -1.15 -0.87
C TYR A 269 -4.10 -0.30 0.38
N ASP A 270 -4.38 1.00 0.24
CA ASP A 270 -4.71 1.87 1.38
C ASP A 270 -6.04 1.44 2.02
N ASN A 271 -7.05 1.19 1.19
CA ASN A 271 -8.36 0.73 1.64
C ASN A 271 -8.31 -0.66 2.28
N ALA A 272 -7.51 -1.57 1.74
CA ALA A 272 -7.27 -2.88 2.33
C ALA A 272 -6.64 -2.79 3.72
N LEU A 273 -5.54 -2.02 3.84
CA LEU A 273 -4.84 -1.87 5.11
C LEU A 273 -5.64 -1.13 6.18
N LEU A 274 -6.42 -0.12 5.79
CA LEU A 274 -7.29 0.61 6.69
C LEU A 274 -8.51 -0.22 7.10
N CYS A 275 -9.14 -0.96 6.18
CA CYS A 275 -10.19 -1.92 6.50
C CYS A 275 -9.71 -2.95 7.54
N GLU A 276 -8.54 -3.56 7.33
CA GLU A 276 -7.92 -4.49 8.28
C GLU A 276 -7.68 -3.82 9.65
N LEU A 277 -7.08 -2.63 9.65
CA LEU A 277 -6.75 -1.88 10.86
C LEU A 277 -8.01 -1.58 11.70
N TYR A 278 -9.04 -1.04 11.07
CA TYR A 278 -10.31 -0.72 11.74
C TYR A 278 -11.07 -1.97 12.19
N ALA A 279 -11.05 -3.06 11.43
CA ALA A 279 -11.64 -4.35 11.83
C ALA A 279 -10.94 -4.92 13.07
N GLN A 280 -9.60 -4.87 13.12
CA GLN A 280 -8.84 -5.31 14.30
C GLN A 280 -9.03 -4.38 15.50
N ALA A 281 -9.06 -3.07 15.28
CA ALA A 281 -9.30 -2.08 16.32
C ALA A 281 -10.70 -2.18 16.92
N SER A 282 -11.72 -2.52 16.12
CA SER A 282 -13.10 -2.71 16.60
C SER A 282 -13.20 -3.79 17.67
N VAL A 283 -12.47 -4.89 17.47
CA VAL A 283 -12.41 -6.00 18.44
C VAL A 283 -11.56 -5.61 19.66
N LEU A 284 -10.37 -5.04 19.44
CA LEU A 284 -9.45 -4.71 20.52
C LEU A 284 -10.05 -3.69 21.52
N PHE A 285 -10.74 -2.69 20.99
CA PHE A 285 -11.30 -1.60 21.81
C PHE A 285 -12.81 -1.72 22.05
N ASN A 286 -13.43 -2.80 21.56
CA ASN A 286 -14.89 -3.01 21.60
C ASN A 286 -15.67 -1.79 21.09
N ASN A 287 -15.24 -1.24 19.95
CA ASN A 287 -15.79 -0.01 19.40
C ASN A 287 -16.58 -0.29 18.10
N PRO A 288 -17.92 -0.23 18.14
CA PRO A 288 -18.76 -0.52 16.97
C PRO A 288 -18.59 0.51 15.84
N PHE A 289 -18.07 1.69 16.15
CA PHE A 289 -17.80 2.71 15.16
C PHE A 289 -16.63 2.30 14.24
N TYR A 290 -15.58 1.71 14.82
CA TYR A 290 -14.48 1.18 14.00
C TYR A 290 -14.93 0.02 13.11
N LEU A 291 -15.84 -0.83 13.60
CA LEU A 291 -16.44 -1.88 12.77
C LEU A 291 -17.19 -1.27 11.58
N ARG A 292 -17.94 -0.18 11.78
CA ARG A 292 -18.64 0.54 10.71
C ARG A 292 -17.66 1.07 9.66
N CYS A 293 -16.57 1.71 10.07
CA CYS A 293 -15.54 2.17 9.12
C CYS A 293 -14.97 1.02 8.27
N ALA A 294 -14.71 -0.13 8.89
CA ALA A 294 -14.23 -1.31 8.19
C ALA A 294 -15.27 -1.86 7.20
N THR A 295 -16.54 -1.97 7.62
CA THR A 295 -17.62 -2.49 6.74
C THR A 295 -17.92 -1.55 5.59
N GLU A 296 -18.07 -0.24 5.83
CA GLU A 296 -18.31 0.75 4.77
C GLU A 296 -17.15 0.81 3.77
N THR A 297 -15.89 0.61 4.24
CA THR A 297 -14.73 0.52 3.36
C THR A 297 -14.76 -0.76 2.51
N ALA A 298 -15.07 -1.90 3.11
CA ALA A 298 -15.22 -3.16 2.39
C ALA A 298 -16.34 -3.10 1.36
N ASP A 299 -17.49 -2.54 1.72
CA ASP A 299 -18.66 -2.38 0.83
C ASP A 299 -18.34 -1.46 -0.35
N PHE A 300 -17.63 -0.34 -0.12
CA PHE A 300 -17.13 0.53 -1.18
C PHE A 300 -16.26 -0.25 -2.17
N MET A 301 -15.29 -1.01 -1.67
CA MET A 301 -14.38 -1.80 -2.50
C MET A 301 -15.14 -2.86 -3.32
N MET A 302 -16.07 -3.59 -2.70
CA MET A 302 -16.83 -4.63 -3.38
C MET A 302 -17.84 -4.05 -4.39
N LYS A 303 -18.39 -2.87 -4.14
CA LYS A 303 -19.43 -2.27 -4.99
C LYS A 303 -18.89 -1.51 -6.19
N LEU A 304 -17.82 -0.73 -6.00
CA LEU A 304 -17.30 0.21 -7.01
C LEU A 304 -15.94 -0.19 -7.59
N MET A 305 -15.14 -0.93 -6.82
CA MET A 305 -13.76 -1.24 -7.15
C MET A 305 -13.54 -2.73 -7.47
N MET A 306 -14.60 -3.47 -7.85
CA MET A 306 -14.50 -4.90 -8.10
C MET A 306 -15.30 -5.30 -9.34
N GLU A 307 -14.75 -6.23 -10.13
CA GLU A 307 -15.42 -6.94 -11.22
C GLU A 307 -14.92 -8.41 -11.22
N ASP A 308 -15.83 -9.36 -11.47
CA ASP A 308 -15.53 -10.79 -11.48
C ASP A 308 -14.78 -11.27 -10.22
N HIS A 309 -15.12 -10.72 -9.05
CA HIS A 309 -14.50 -10.96 -7.75
C HIS A 309 -13.03 -10.51 -7.64
N LEU A 310 -12.51 -9.69 -8.54
CA LEU A 310 -11.16 -9.13 -8.52
C LEU A 310 -11.22 -7.62 -8.35
N PHE A 311 -10.33 -7.09 -7.49
CA PHE A 311 -10.30 -5.68 -7.15
C PHE A 311 -9.41 -4.90 -8.11
N TYR A 312 -9.91 -3.78 -8.59
CA TYR A 312 -9.19 -2.80 -9.40
C TYR A 312 -8.09 -2.09 -8.59
N SER A 313 -7.11 -1.49 -9.26
CA SER A 313 -5.96 -0.84 -8.60
C SER A 313 -6.32 0.43 -7.86
N ALA A 314 -6.99 1.37 -8.52
CA ALA A 314 -7.20 2.71 -7.98
C ALA A 314 -8.38 3.44 -8.62
N SER A 315 -8.92 4.41 -7.89
CA SER A 315 -9.79 5.47 -8.40
C SER A 315 -9.02 6.79 -8.41
N ASP A 316 -9.13 7.55 -9.50
CA ASP A 316 -8.44 8.82 -9.68
C ASP A 316 -8.92 9.89 -8.67
N ALA A 317 -8.06 10.87 -8.41
CA ALA A 317 -8.42 12.07 -7.65
C ALA A 317 -9.23 13.07 -8.50
N ASP A 318 -8.98 13.08 -9.82
CA ASP A 318 -9.50 14.08 -10.74
C ASP A 318 -10.77 13.60 -11.46
N THR A 319 -11.68 14.52 -11.67
CA THR A 319 -12.85 14.33 -12.53
C THR A 319 -12.96 15.54 -13.46
N GLU A 320 -13.00 15.30 -14.77
CA GLU A 320 -13.08 16.35 -15.78
C GLU A 320 -11.97 17.41 -15.65
N GLY A 321 -10.76 16.98 -15.22
CA GLY A 321 -9.59 17.84 -15.07
C GLY A 321 -9.55 18.68 -13.78
N GLU A 322 -10.38 18.36 -12.78
CA GLU A 322 -10.48 19.08 -11.51
C GLU A 322 -10.44 18.10 -10.34
N GLU A 323 -9.48 18.30 -9.42
CA GLU A 323 -9.30 17.44 -8.26
C GLU A 323 -10.48 17.54 -7.30
N GLY A 324 -10.99 16.41 -6.83
CA GLY A 324 -12.05 16.34 -5.83
C GLY A 324 -13.46 16.67 -6.32
N LYS A 325 -13.66 17.09 -7.57
CA LYS A 325 -14.95 17.54 -8.12
C LYS A 325 -16.11 16.59 -7.88
N TYR A 326 -15.88 15.30 -7.97
CA TYR A 326 -16.90 14.30 -7.68
C TYR A 326 -17.30 14.28 -6.20
N PHE A 327 -16.35 14.49 -5.30
CA PHE A 327 -16.48 14.22 -3.86
C PHE A 327 -17.05 15.40 -3.07
N VAL A 328 -16.76 16.64 -3.49
CA VAL A 328 -17.12 17.86 -2.75
C VAL A 328 -18.52 18.36 -3.09
N TYR A 329 -19.10 19.19 -2.24
CA TYR A 329 -20.43 19.77 -2.40
C TYR A 329 -20.38 21.28 -2.29
N THR A 330 -21.37 21.97 -2.86
CA THR A 330 -21.61 23.38 -2.52
C THR A 330 -22.36 23.47 -1.19
N TYR A 331 -22.26 24.62 -0.51
CA TYR A 331 -23.04 24.90 0.70
C TYR A 331 -24.56 24.76 0.47
N ASP A 332 -25.03 25.19 -0.70
CA ASP A 332 -26.45 25.09 -1.09
C ASP A 332 -26.90 23.62 -1.28
N GLU A 333 -26.08 22.78 -1.89
CA GLU A 333 -26.38 21.33 -2.03
C GLU A 333 -26.53 20.67 -0.67
N ILE A 334 -25.63 20.93 0.28
CA ILE A 334 -25.71 20.38 1.66
C ILE A 334 -26.95 20.92 2.36
N THR A 335 -27.20 22.23 2.26
CA THR A 335 -28.40 22.86 2.84
C THR A 335 -29.68 22.24 2.29
N GLN A 336 -29.75 22.00 1.00
CA GLN A 336 -30.91 21.37 0.36
C GLN A 336 -31.07 19.91 0.79
N ALA A 337 -29.98 19.15 0.86
CA ALA A 337 -30.01 17.76 1.34
C ALA A 337 -30.57 17.68 2.78
N LEU A 338 -30.11 18.55 3.69
CA LEU A 338 -30.65 18.62 5.07
C LEU A 338 -32.14 18.99 5.11
N ARG A 339 -32.56 19.94 4.28
CA ARG A 339 -33.98 20.31 4.17
C ARG A 339 -34.84 19.18 3.64
N ASN A 340 -34.38 18.42 2.66
CA ASN A 340 -35.10 17.31 2.05
C ASN A 340 -35.43 16.21 3.08
N ILE A 341 -34.59 16.02 4.08
CA ILE A 341 -34.79 15.06 5.18
C ILE A 341 -35.52 15.69 6.39
N GLY A 342 -35.97 16.95 6.29
CA GLY A 342 -36.79 17.60 7.31
C GLY A 342 -36.02 18.23 8.46
N ILE A 343 -34.71 18.50 8.33
CA ILE A 343 -33.93 19.19 9.36
C ILE A 343 -34.33 20.66 9.38
N SER A 344 -34.85 21.11 10.53
CA SER A 344 -35.27 22.51 10.76
C SER A 344 -34.17 23.37 11.36
N ASN A 345 -33.30 22.81 12.23
CA ASN A 345 -32.15 23.51 12.80
C ASN A 345 -30.90 23.24 11.93
N LEU A 346 -30.77 24.04 10.89
CA LEU A 346 -29.64 23.92 9.93
C LEU A 346 -28.32 24.29 10.59
N ASP A 347 -28.29 25.27 11.47
CA ASP A 347 -27.05 25.73 12.13
C ASP A 347 -26.41 24.62 12.95
N GLU A 348 -27.21 23.91 13.75
CA GLU A 348 -26.75 22.76 14.52
C GLU A 348 -26.24 21.63 13.61
N ALA A 349 -26.97 21.34 12.52
CA ALA A 349 -26.54 20.29 11.58
C ALA A 349 -25.22 20.68 10.86
N MET A 350 -25.05 21.93 10.47
CA MET A 350 -23.81 22.43 9.87
C MET A 350 -22.63 22.41 10.86
N GLU A 351 -22.88 22.72 12.16
CA GLU A 351 -21.85 22.57 13.20
C GLU A 351 -21.40 21.11 13.35
N ILE A 352 -22.33 20.16 13.36
CA ILE A 352 -22.03 18.72 13.41
C ILE A 352 -21.21 18.28 12.19
N LEU A 353 -21.57 18.76 11.00
CA LEU A 353 -20.87 18.44 9.74
C LEU A 353 -19.60 19.28 9.52
N GLN A 354 -19.29 20.22 10.42
CA GLN A 354 -18.16 21.14 10.33
C GLN A 354 -18.12 21.95 9.03
N ILE A 355 -19.28 22.38 8.53
CA ILE A 355 -19.45 23.13 7.29
C ILE A 355 -19.80 24.57 7.56
N THR A 356 -19.16 25.48 6.85
CA THR A 356 -19.43 26.93 6.88
C THR A 356 -19.92 27.43 5.51
N PRO A 357 -20.57 28.61 5.45
CA PRO A 357 -21.03 29.19 4.17
C PRO A 357 -19.91 29.41 3.15
N ASP A 358 -18.68 29.66 3.61
CA ASP A 358 -17.51 29.84 2.73
C ASP A 358 -16.91 28.51 2.27
N GLY A 359 -17.46 27.39 2.73
CA GLY A 359 -16.90 26.05 2.52
C GLY A 359 -15.69 25.76 3.41
N ASN A 360 -15.11 24.58 3.25
CA ASN A 360 -13.88 24.15 3.93
C ASN A 360 -12.79 23.67 2.96
N PHE A 361 -13.05 23.75 1.66
CA PHE A 361 -12.12 23.40 0.58
C PHE A 361 -12.44 24.24 -0.67
N GLU A 362 -11.66 25.28 -0.98
CA GLU A 362 -11.75 26.12 -2.20
C GLU A 362 -13.17 26.62 -2.54
N GLY A 363 -13.93 27.00 -1.50
CA GLY A 363 -15.33 27.44 -1.64
C GLY A 363 -16.34 26.30 -1.73
N HIS A 364 -15.90 25.05 -1.64
CA HIS A 364 -16.71 23.85 -1.57
C HIS A 364 -16.67 23.22 -0.18
N CYS A 365 -17.50 22.20 0.03
CA CYS A 365 -17.66 21.51 1.30
C CYS A 365 -17.24 20.04 1.19
N ILE A 366 -16.26 19.64 1.99
CA ILE A 366 -15.97 18.26 2.32
C ILE A 366 -16.79 17.92 3.57
N VAL A 367 -17.57 16.83 3.52
CA VAL A 367 -18.38 16.38 4.66
C VAL A 367 -17.48 15.73 5.70
N THR A 368 -17.50 16.24 6.92
CA THR A 368 -16.78 15.71 8.06
C THR A 368 -17.71 15.61 9.27
N LEU A 369 -17.25 15.07 10.39
CA LEU A 369 -18.01 14.97 11.62
C LEU A 369 -17.27 15.57 12.81
N SER A 370 -17.96 16.34 13.65
CA SER A 370 -17.41 16.90 14.89
C SER A 370 -17.16 15.80 15.95
N SER A 371 -17.87 14.66 15.86
CA SER A 371 -17.71 13.49 16.74
C SER A 371 -17.86 12.18 15.97
N LEU A 372 -17.47 11.07 16.57
CA LEU A 372 -17.65 9.73 16.01
C LEU A 372 -19.11 9.28 15.99
N GLU A 373 -19.94 9.82 16.88
CA GLU A 373 -21.37 9.47 16.93
C GLU A 373 -22.10 10.17 15.79
N ARG A 374 -22.73 9.38 14.94
CA ARG A 374 -23.59 9.88 13.87
C ARG A 374 -24.96 10.25 14.44
N PRO A 375 -25.50 11.44 14.15
CA PRO A 375 -26.86 11.78 14.52
C PRO A 375 -27.87 10.86 13.78
N GLN A 376 -29.06 10.70 14.34
CA GLN A 376 -30.08 9.79 13.80
C GLN A 376 -30.46 10.09 12.34
N TRP A 377 -30.35 11.33 11.92
CA TRP A 377 -30.66 11.78 10.55
C TRP A 377 -29.51 11.55 9.55
N PHE A 378 -28.32 11.16 10.03
CA PHE A 378 -27.12 11.14 9.17
C PHE A 378 -27.23 10.15 8.00
N GLU A 379 -27.80 8.98 8.22
CA GLU A 379 -27.97 7.98 7.15
C GLU A 379 -28.94 8.46 6.04
N ASP A 380 -29.97 9.22 6.37
CA ASP A 380 -30.86 9.80 5.37
C ASP A 380 -30.19 10.98 4.63
N PHE A 381 -29.36 11.76 5.32
CA PHE A 381 -28.50 12.78 4.72
C PHE A 381 -27.51 12.16 3.71
N VAL A 382 -26.84 11.06 4.07
CA VAL A 382 -25.95 10.31 3.18
C VAL A 382 -26.67 9.89 1.91
N LYS A 383 -27.91 9.36 2.00
CA LYS A 383 -28.70 8.98 0.82
C LYS A 383 -28.99 10.17 -0.10
N GLU A 384 -29.30 11.36 0.45
CA GLU A 384 -29.49 12.56 -0.35
C GLU A 384 -28.17 13.00 -1.06
N CYS A 385 -27.05 12.95 -0.34
CA CYS A 385 -25.74 13.23 -0.92
C CYS A 385 -25.34 12.22 -2.02
N GLN A 386 -25.63 10.92 -1.83
CA GLN A 386 -25.42 9.88 -2.84
C GLN A 386 -26.28 10.12 -4.10
N LYS A 387 -27.53 10.57 -3.95
CA LYS A 387 -28.36 10.96 -5.12
C LYS A 387 -27.72 12.10 -5.91
N LEU A 388 -27.14 13.09 -5.24
CA LEU A 388 -26.41 14.18 -5.92
C LEU A 388 -25.19 13.64 -6.65
N ARG A 389 -24.36 12.81 -5.99
CA ARG A 389 -23.17 12.19 -6.62
C ARG A 389 -23.54 11.30 -7.82
N SER A 390 -24.67 10.60 -7.78
CA SER A 390 -25.11 9.75 -8.90
C SER A 390 -25.39 10.51 -10.21
N THR A 391 -25.52 11.84 -10.14
CA THR A 391 -25.67 12.71 -11.33
C THR A 391 -24.33 13.19 -11.88
N ARG A 392 -23.22 12.92 -11.19
CA ARG A 392 -21.86 13.37 -11.55
C ARG A 392 -21.10 12.23 -12.22
N THR A 393 -20.10 12.59 -13.04
CA THR A 393 -19.15 11.62 -13.59
C THR A 393 -18.25 11.11 -12.48
N TYR A 394 -18.19 9.77 -12.29
CA TYR A 394 -17.27 9.15 -11.34
C TYR A 394 -15.83 9.30 -11.86
N PRO A 395 -14.81 9.48 -10.98
CA PRO A 395 -13.41 9.52 -11.38
C PRO A 395 -12.99 8.30 -12.18
N PHE A 396 -11.94 8.44 -12.98
CA PHE A 396 -11.40 7.31 -13.74
C PHE A 396 -10.97 6.18 -12.77
N ILE A 397 -11.35 4.94 -13.12
CA ILE A 397 -10.93 3.75 -12.38
C ILE A 397 -9.86 3.02 -13.19
N ASP A 398 -8.68 2.87 -12.60
CA ASP A 398 -7.66 1.99 -13.14
C ASP A 398 -8.03 0.53 -12.85
N ARG A 399 -8.46 -0.17 -13.90
CA ARG A 399 -9.00 -1.53 -13.82
C ARG A 399 -7.93 -2.64 -13.83
N LYS A 400 -6.66 -2.29 -13.61
CA LYS A 400 -5.62 -3.30 -13.42
C LYS A 400 -5.91 -4.16 -12.18
N ILE A 401 -5.64 -5.43 -12.31
CA ILE A 401 -5.66 -6.41 -11.23
C ILE A 401 -4.21 -6.63 -10.80
N ASN A 402 -3.83 -6.11 -9.65
CA ASN A 402 -2.53 -6.32 -9.03
C ASN A 402 -2.64 -7.41 -7.96
N VAL A 403 -1.78 -8.43 -8.02
CA VAL A 403 -1.85 -9.60 -7.13
C VAL A 403 -1.64 -9.22 -5.68
N ALA A 404 -0.61 -8.44 -5.36
CA ALA A 404 -0.32 -8.05 -3.99
C ALA A 404 -1.46 -7.24 -3.36
N TRP A 405 -2.03 -6.29 -4.12
CA TRP A 405 -3.11 -5.44 -3.61
C TRP A 405 -4.45 -6.18 -3.47
N ASN A 406 -4.74 -7.09 -4.39
CA ASN A 406 -5.88 -8.00 -4.25
C ASN A 406 -5.72 -8.90 -3.02
N ALA A 407 -4.53 -9.46 -2.80
CA ALA A 407 -4.23 -10.29 -1.64
C ALA A 407 -4.39 -9.52 -0.31
N MET A 408 -3.97 -8.24 -0.26
CA MET A 408 -4.22 -7.36 0.89
C MET A 408 -5.72 -7.18 1.16
N MET A 409 -6.52 -6.90 0.11
CA MET A 409 -7.96 -6.71 0.26
C MET A 409 -8.67 -8.00 0.67
N ILE A 410 -8.30 -9.13 0.09
CA ILE A 410 -8.81 -10.46 0.46
C ILE A 410 -8.50 -10.77 1.94
N LYS A 411 -7.27 -10.50 2.40
CA LYS A 411 -6.90 -10.68 3.79
C LYS A 411 -7.75 -9.82 4.74
N SER A 412 -7.97 -8.56 4.39
CA SER A 412 -8.79 -7.67 5.21
C SER A 412 -10.25 -8.13 5.30
N LEU A 413 -10.83 -8.62 4.19
CA LEU A 413 -12.15 -9.24 4.19
C LEU A 413 -12.21 -10.51 5.04
N LEU A 414 -11.17 -11.36 5.02
CA LEU A 414 -11.08 -12.55 5.89
C LEU A 414 -11.05 -12.16 7.37
N ILE A 415 -10.32 -11.10 7.71
CA ILE A 415 -10.26 -10.59 9.11
C ILE A 415 -11.62 -10.03 9.53
N LEU A 416 -12.25 -9.23 8.69
CA LEU A 416 -13.59 -8.70 8.92
C LEU A 416 -14.63 -9.82 8.98
N GLY A 417 -14.46 -10.87 8.18
CA GLY A 417 -15.31 -12.05 8.12
C GLY A 417 -15.37 -12.88 9.41
N LYS A 418 -14.39 -12.70 10.32
CA LYS A 418 -14.48 -13.28 11.67
C LYS A 418 -15.59 -12.66 12.51
N GLN A 419 -15.98 -11.42 12.23
CA GLN A 419 -17.07 -10.72 12.90
C GLN A 419 -18.38 -10.83 12.09
N ILE A 420 -18.29 -10.77 10.76
CA ILE A 420 -19.43 -10.79 9.82
C ILE A 420 -19.15 -11.80 8.73
N PRO A 421 -19.73 -13.03 8.81
CA PRO A 421 -19.37 -14.16 7.93
C PRO A 421 -19.49 -13.91 6.43
N GLU A 422 -20.38 -13.02 5.99
CA GLU A 422 -20.57 -12.68 4.57
C GLU A 422 -19.27 -12.19 3.90
N TYR A 423 -18.44 -11.42 4.60
CA TYR A 423 -17.16 -10.96 4.05
C TYR A 423 -16.15 -12.10 3.88
N GLN A 424 -16.21 -13.15 4.71
CA GLN A 424 -15.37 -14.32 4.52
C GLN A 424 -15.71 -15.07 3.23
N ASP A 425 -16.99 -15.25 2.93
CA ASP A 425 -17.43 -15.96 1.72
C ASP A 425 -17.02 -15.19 0.46
N ASN A 426 -17.17 -13.86 0.47
CA ASN A 426 -16.68 -12.98 -0.59
C ASN A 426 -15.16 -13.07 -0.75
N ALA A 427 -14.41 -13.06 0.37
CA ALA A 427 -12.95 -13.15 0.35
C ALA A 427 -12.45 -14.47 -0.24
N ILE A 428 -13.07 -15.59 0.13
CA ILE A 428 -12.70 -16.92 -0.42
C ILE A 428 -12.99 -16.98 -1.92
N THR A 429 -14.14 -16.45 -2.36
CA THR A 429 -14.45 -16.37 -3.79
C THR A 429 -13.43 -15.53 -4.55
N SER A 430 -13.05 -14.37 -4.00
CA SER A 430 -12.02 -13.50 -4.59
C SER A 430 -10.64 -14.17 -4.61
N LEU A 431 -10.27 -14.92 -3.57
CA LEU A 431 -9.01 -15.65 -3.50
C LEU A 431 -8.90 -16.73 -4.59
N GLU A 432 -9.96 -17.51 -4.80
CA GLU A 432 -9.96 -18.53 -5.86
C GLU A 432 -9.99 -17.89 -7.27
N ALA A 433 -10.69 -16.77 -7.46
CA ALA A 433 -10.65 -16.00 -8.69
C ALA A 433 -9.24 -15.46 -8.98
N LEU A 434 -8.55 -14.92 -7.97
CA LEU A 434 -7.19 -14.42 -8.09
C LEU A 434 -6.20 -15.54 -8.45
N LEU A 435 -6.28 -16.67 -7.75
CA LEU A 435 -5.44 -17.84 -8.05
C LEU A 435 -5.66 -18.38 -9.46
N THR A 436 -6.92 -18.46 -9.90
CA THR A 436 -7.26 -18.94 -11.25
C THR A 436 -6.74 -18.00 -12.34
N THR A 437 -6.79 -16.69 -12.11
CA THR A 437 -6.42 -15.67 -13.09
C THR A 437 -4.92 -15.44 -13.15
N MET A 438 -4.23 -15.48 -12.02
CA MET A 438 -2.86 -15.00 -11.89
C MET A 438 -1.82 -16.11 -11.63
N PHE A 439 -2.23 -17.33 -11.29
CA PHE A 439 -1.33 -18.47 -11.09
C PHE A 439 -1.56 -19.52 -12.17
N ILE A 440 -0.82 -19.41 -13.28
CA ILE A 440 -1.01 -20.18 -14.52
C ILE A 440 0.20 -21.10 -14.73
N ASP A 441 -0.03 -22.40 -14.91
CA ASP A 441 1.02 -23.41 -15.19
C ASP A 441 2.21 -23.36 -14.22
N GLY A 442 1.95 -23.04 -12.94
CA GLY A 442 2.97 -22.97 -11.89
C GLY A 442 3.75 -21.64 -11.85
N VAL A 443 3.39 -20.66 -12.67
CA VAL A 443 3.96 -19.31 -12.70
C VAL A 443 2.95 -18.33 -12.10
N LEU A 444 3.40 -17.53 -11.15
CA LEU A 444 2.63 -16.41 -10.62
C LEU A 444 2.97 -15.17 -11.45
N TYR A 445 1.94 -14.39 -11.78
CA TYR A 445 2.06 -13.13 -12.50
C TYR A 445 1.74 -11.95 -11.59
N HIS A 446 2.26 -10.76 -11.92
CA HIS A 446 2.15 -9.56 -11.12
C HIS A 446 0.81 -8.83 -11.33
N THR A 447 0.49 -8.53 -12.58
CA THR A 447 -0.69 -7.72 -12.93
C THR A 447 -1.30 -8.12 -14.26
N THR A 448 -2.58 -7.83 -14.43
CA THR A 448 -3.34 -7.98 -15.68
C THR A 448 -4.54 -7.03 -15.71
N LEU A 449 -5.28 -7.02 -16.81
CA LEU A 449 -6.66 -6.54 -16.90
C LEU A 449 -7.61 -7.73 -16.93
N ILE A 450 -8.84 -7.55 -16.48
CA ILE A 450 -9.88 -8.58 -16.59
C ILE A 450 -10.03 -9.00 -18.07
N HIS A 451 -10.14 -10.30 -18.31
CA HIS A 451 -10.20 -10.93 -19.63
C HIS A 451 -8.92 -10.78 -20.50
N LYS A 452 -7.80 -10.32 -19.92
CA LYS A 452 -6.49 -10.34 -20.57
C LYS A 452 -5.60 -11.42 -19.97
N GLN A 453 -4.66 -11.92 -20.79
CA GLN A 453 -3.63 -12.82 -20.29
C GLN A 453 -2.52 -12.02 -19.61
N PRO A 454 -2.12 -12.36 -18.38
CA PRO A 454 -1.04 -11.69 -17.69
C PRO A 454 0.30 -11.93 -18.42
N LYS A 455 1.20 -10.94 -18.38
CA LYS A 455 2.45 -10.96 -19.13
C LYS A 455 3.68 -10.80 -18.25
N ILE A 456 3.54 -10.14 -17.11
CA ILE A 456 4.66 -9.77 -16.23
C ILE A 456 4.70 -10.77 -15.08
N GLU A 457 5.80 -11.52 -14.96
CA GLU A 457 6.02 -12.44 -13.85
C GLU A 457 6.07 -11.70 -12.52
N ALA A 458 5.63 -12.37 -11.48
CA ALA A 458 5.48 -11.83 -10.14
C ALA A 458 6.83 -11.43 -9.50
N PHE A 459 6.77 -10.36 -8.71
CA PHE A 459 7.83 -9.89 -7.82
C PHE A 459 7.69 -10.50 -6.42
N LEU A 460 8.65 -10.23 -5.53
CA LEU A 460 8.61 -10.72 -4.15
C LEU A 460 7.31 -10.32 -3.44
N GLU A 461 6.79 -9.11 -3.67
CA GLU A 461 5.58 -8.64 -3.02
C GLU A 461 4.36 -9.51 -3.34
N ASP A 462 4.20 -9.95 -4.58
CA ASP A 462 3.09 -10.80 -4.98
C ASP A 462 3.10 -12.14 -4.24
N TYR A 463 4.27 -12.77 -4.15
CA TYR A 463 4.44 -14.00 -3.37
C TYR A 463 4.20 -13.77 -1.89
N SER A 464 4.69 -12.65 -1.34
CA SER A 464 4.57 -12.36 0.08
C SER A 464 3.12 -12.14 0.50
N TYR A 465 2.41 -11.25 -0.17
CA TYR A 465 1.04 -10.92 0.17
C TYR A 465 0.04 -12.03 -0.17
N LEU A 466 0.23 -12.74 -1.27
CA LEU A 466 -0.64 -13.87 -1.60
C LEU A 466 -0.46 -15.04 -0.62
N SER A 467 0.78 -15.33 -0.19
CA SER A 467 1.03 -16.33 0.85
C SER A 467 0.39 -15.92 2.19
N ASP A 468 0.45 -14.64 2.55
CA ASP A 468 -0.17 -14.10 3.76
C ASP A 468 -1.70 -14.22 3.73
N ALA A 469 -2.34 -13.88 2.60
CA ALA A 469 -3.78 -14.08 2.41
C ALA A 469 -4.19 -15.56 2.47
N LEU A 470 -3.39 -16.47 1.92
CA LEU A 470 -3.61 -17.92 1.99
C LEU A 470 -3.49 -18.46 3.42
N ILE A 471 -2.49 -17.99 4.19
CA ILE A 471 -2.37 -18.34 5.62
C ILE A 471 -3.59 -17.84 6.38
N GLN A 472 -4.04 -16.61 6.11
CA GLN A 472 -5.25 -16.07 6.73
C GLN A 472 -6.50 -16.87 6.33
N ALA A 473 -6.62 -17.30 5.08
CA ALA A 473 -7.72 -18.16 4.61
C ALA A 473 -7.72 -19.51 5.37
N TYR A 474 -6.55 -20.11 5.59
CA TYR A 474 -6.43 -21.28 6.47
C TYR A 474 -6.90 -20.97 7.90
N GLN A 475 -6.48 -19.83 8.49
CA GLN A 475 -6.86 -19.42 9.85
C GLN A 475 -8.37 -19.14 10.01
N ASN A 476 -9.09 -18.95 8.92
CA ASN A 476 -10.54 -18.77 8.92
C ASN A 476 -11.31 -20.06 8.62
N THR A 477 -10.82 -20.85 7.67
CA THR A 477 -11.55 -22.03 7.14
C THR A 477 -11.06 -23.36 7.70
N PHE A 478 -9.82 -23.42 8.16
CA PHE A 478 -9.08 -24.63 8.53
C PHE A 478 -8.98 -25.66 7.38
N ASP A 479 -9.03 -25.17 6.12
CA ASP A 479 -8.80 -25.99 4.95
C ASP A 479 -7.30 -26.01 4.63
N GLU A 480 -6.70 -27.20 4.76
CA GLU A 480 -5.25 -27.44 4.56
C GLU A 480 -4.78 -27.07 3.14
N VAL A 481 -5.67 -27.02 2.16
CA VAL A 481 -5.33 -26.62 0.79
C VAL A 481 -4.69 -25.22 0.75
N TYR A 482 -5.22 -24.27 1.52
CA TYR A 482 -4.67 -22.92 1.58
C TYR A 482 -3.28 -22.88 2.23
N LEU A 483 -3.09 -23.66 3.30
CA LEU A 483 -1.80 -23.73 3.97
C LEU A 483 -0.72 -24.39 3.08
N ILE A 484 -1.09 -25.42 2.33
CA ILE A 484 -0.20 -26.09 1.36
C ILE A 484 0.17 -25.13 0.22
N ARG A 485 -0.80 -24.38 -0.33
CA ARG A 485 -0.56 -23.37 -1.38
C ARG A 485 0.36 -22.24 -0.87
N ALA A 486 0.14 -21.73 0.36
CA ALA A 486 1.01 -20.75 0.98
C ALA A 486 2.45 -21.26 1.11
N GLN A 487 2.62 -22.53 1.53
CA GLN A 487 3.93 -23.18 1.61
C GLN A 487 4.61 -23.27 0.24
N GLN A 488 3.88 -23.65 -0.79
CA GLN A 488 4.41 -23.76 -2.16
C GLN A 488 4.90 -22.39 -2.68
N LEU A 489 4.11 -21.33 -2.51
CA LEU A 489 4.49 -19.97 -2.92
C LEU A 489 5.67 -19.44 -2.11
N THR A 490 5.69 -19.66 -0.79
CA THR A 490 6.82 -19.27 0.07
C THR A 490 8.10 -20.00 -0.32
N ASN A 491 8.05 -21.30 -0.62
CA ASN A 491 9.21 -22.04 -1.10
C ASN A 491 9.71 -21.51 -2.44
N LYS A 492 8.79 -21.14 -3.35
CA LYS A 492 9.16 -20.54 -4.64
C LYS A 492 9.80 -19.18 -4.45
N ALA A 493 9.29 -18.35 -3.53
CA ALA A 493 9.90 -17.06 -3.19
C ALA A 493 11.31 -17.24 -2.59
N LEU A 494 11.52 -18.23 -1.72
CA LEU A 494 12.85 -18.57 -1.20
C LEU A 494 13.83 -18.98 -2.31
N GLU A 495 13.38 -19.76 -3.29
CA GLU A 495 14.18 -20.13 -4.46
C GLU A 495 14.56 -18.92 -5.32
N LEU A 496 13.59 -18.05 -5.61
CA LEU A 496 13.75 -16.96 -6.56
C LEU A 496 14.46 -15.73 -5.97
N PHE A 497 14.15 -15.35 -4.73
CA PHE A 497 14.47 -14.02 -4.20
C PHE A 497 15.36 -14.02 -2.97
N TYR A 498 15.53 -15.15 -2.26
CA TYR A 498 16.32 -15.20 -1.03
C TYR A 498 17.80 -15.42 -1.28
N GLN A 499 18.65 -14.71 -0.52
CA GLN A 499 20.10 -14.95 -0.51
C GLN A 499 20.69 -14.54 0.85
N ASN A 500 21.11 -15.52 1.66
CA ASN A 500 21.85 -15.30 2.92
C ASN A 500 21.24 -14.25 3.88
N GLY A 501 19.91 -14.28 4.05
CA GLY A 501 19.17 -13.33 4.89
C GLY A 501 18.65 -12.12 4.15
N ALA A 502 19.23 -11.73 3.03
CA ALA A 502 18.72 -10.68 2.16
C ALA A 502 17.64 -11.21 1.22
N TRP A 503 16.76 -10.33 0.82
CA TRP A 503 15.72 -10.60 -0.17
C TRP A 503 15.85 -9.64 -1.34
N TYR A 504 15.75 -10.16 -2.55
CA TYR A 504 15.60 -9.34 -3.73
C TYR A 504 14.12 -9.08 -3.98
N PHE A 505 13.78 -7.86 -4.35
CA PHE A 505 12.45 -7.52 -4.83
C PHE A 505 12.21 -8.11 -6.23
N SER A 506 13.23 -7.96 -7.09
CA SER A 506 13.26 -8.51 -8.46
C SER A 506 14.63 -9.07 -8.78
N ARG A 507 14.70 -10.04 -9.70
CA ARG A 507 15.96 -10.61 -10.22
C ARG A 507 16.07 -10.55 -11.75
N GLY A 508 15.19 -9.81 -12.42
CA GLY A 508 15.18 -9.63 -13.85
C GLY A 508 16.28 -8.69 -14.35
N ALA A 509 15.94 -7.83 -15.30
CA ALA A 509 16.87 -6.86 -15.89
C ALA A 509 17.45 -5.86 -14.86
N PHE A 510 16.71 -5.58 -13.79
CA PHE A 510 17.14 -4.74 -12.67
C PHE A 510 17.04 -5.54 -11.36
N PRO A 511 18.11 -6.27 -10.99
CA PRO A 511 18.13 -6.93 -9.68
C PRO A 511 18.12 -5.86 -8.58
N THR A 512 16.99 -5.74 -7.91
CA THR A 512 16.79 -4.74 -6.85
C THR A 512 16.64 -5.47 -5.52
N LEU A 513 17.39 -5.07 -4.49
CA LEU A 513 17.17 -5.55 -3.13
C LEU A 513 15.83 -5.04 -2.62
N CYS A 514 15.12 -5.88 -1.87
CA CYS A 514 13.90 -5.45 -1.22
C CYS A 514 14.22 -4.41 -0.15
N GLU A 515 13.47 -3.33 -0.13
CA GLU A 515 13.55 -2.33 0.92
C GLU A 515 13.12 -2.93 2.26
N LEU A 516 13.66 -2.39 3.34
CA LEU A 516 13.32 -2.79 4.71
C LEU A 516 12.21 -1.93 5.28
N ASP A 517 12.14 -0.68 4.85
CA ASP A 517 11.17 0.32 5.34
C ASP A 517 9.77 0.08 4.78
N ASP A 518 8.80 0.33 5.65
CA ASP A 518 7.40 0.37 5.28
C ASP A 518 7.11 1.75 4.67
N SER A 519 6.83 1.78 3.37
CA SER A 519 6.49 3.01 2.65
C SER A 519 4.96 3.23 2.63
N SER A 520 4.32 3.12 1.48
CA SER A 520 2.84 3.18 1.39
C SER A 520 2.17 1.97 2.05
N TYR A 521 2.86 0.83 2.08
CA TYR A 521 2.43 -0.41 2.72
C TYR A 521 3.66 -1.17 3.24
N PRO A 522 3.47 -2.20 4.11
CA PRO A 522 4.56 -3.01 4.64
C PRO A 522 5.49 -3.56 3.56
N SER A 523 6.79 -3.57 3.83
CA SER A 523 7.73 -4.12 2.86
C SER A 523 7.46 -5.60 2.57
N ALA A 524 7.70 -6.02 1.32
CA ALA A 524 7.51 -7.41 0.92
C ALA A 524 8.32 -8.39 1.78
N MET A 525 9.53 -7.98 2.20
CA MET A 525 10.36 -8.73 3.13
C MET A 525 9.67 -8.88 4.49
N ALA A 526 9.08 -7.82 5.03
CA ALA A 526 8.42 -7.85 6.35
C ALA A 526 7.21 -8.80 6.36
N ILE A 527 6.42 -8.82 5.29
CA ILE A 527 5.30 -9.77 5.12
C ILE A 527 5.83 -11.20 4.94
N MET A 528 6.92 -11.39 4.19
CA MET A 528 7.53 -12.71 4.07
C MET A 528 8.04 -13.24 5.42
N MET A 529 8.54 -12.37 6.32
CA MET A 529 8.89 -12.78 7.69
C MET A 529 7.67 -13.28 8.46
N ASP A 530 6.53 -12.62 8.32
CA ASP A 530 5.26 -13.06 8.92
C ASP A 530 4.87 -14.47 8.43
N ASN A 531 4.96 -14.70 7.11
CA ASN A 531 4.68 -15.99 6.50
C ASN A 531 5.65 -17.08 6.99
N LEU A 532 6.94 -16.79 7.03
CA LEU A 532 7.96 -17.73 7.48
C LEU A 532 7.78 -18.11 8.96
N LEU A 533 7.44 -17.16 9.84
CA LEU A 533 7.14 -17.43 11.23
C LEU A 533 5.88 -18.30 11.37
N SER A 534 4.82 -17.96 10.61
CA SER A 534 3.57 -18.73 10.61
C SER A 534 3.75 -20.16 10.10
N LEU A 535 4.42 -20.34 8.97
CA LEU A 535 4.73 -21.67 8.42
C LEU A 535 5.69 -22.45 9.34
N GLY A 536 6.60 -21.73 10.02
CA GLY A 536 7.50 -22.30 11.01
C GLY A 536 6.77 -22.91 12.20
N SER A 537 5.68 -22.28 12.61
CA SER A 537 4.85 -22.75 13.72
C SER A 537 3.79 -23.78 13.31
N LEU A 538 3.24 -23.67 12.10
CA LEU A 538 2.16 -24.53 11.63
C LEU A 538 2.63 -25.80 10.92
N ILE A 539 3.78 -25.77 10.23
CA ILE A 539 4.24 -26.85 9.35
C ILE A 539 5.62 -27.40 9.75
N ASP A 540 6.69 -26.56 9.66
CA ASP A 540 8.07 -27.01 9.81
C ASP A 540 8.96 -25.88 10.33
N SER A 541 9.61 -26.12 11.47
CA SER A 541 10.49 -25.15 12.16
C SER A 541 11.64 -24.60 11.28
N LYS A 542 12.00 -25.25 10.18
CA LYS A 542 13.03 -24.75 9.25
C LYS A 542 12.72 -23.34 8.74
N TYR A 543 11.44 -22.95 8.58
CA TYR A 543 11.06 -21.62 8.12
C TYR A 543 11.46 -20.53 9.12
N ARG A 544 11.45 -20.81 10.43
CA ARG A 544 11.95 -19.89 11.45
C ARG A 544 13.43 -19.58 11.30
N HIS A 545 14.22 -20.52 10.79
CA HIS A 545 15.64 -20.26 10.50
C HIS A 545 15.81 -19.21 9.40
N PHE A 546 15.02 -19.28 8.33
CA PHE A 546 15.04 -18.24 7.29
C PHE A 546 14.57 -16.89 7.82
N ALA A 547 13.50 -16.87 8.63
CA ALA A 547 13.05 -15.65 9.30
C ALA A 547 14.13 -15.05 10.19
N PHE A 548 14.79 -15.85 11.02
CA PHE A 548 15.89 -15.40 11.88
C PHE A 548 17.03 -14.77 11.06
N LYS A 549 17.49 -15.43 10.01
CA LYS A 549 18.56 -14.91 9.14
C LYS A 549 18.19 -13.59 8.49
N SER A 550 16.94 -13.41 8.15
CA SER A 550 16.44 -12.15 7.55
C SER A 550 16.33 -11.02 8.58
N LEU A 551 15.87 -11.33 9.80
CA LEU A 551 15.87 -10.37 10.91
C LEU A 551 17.32 -10.01 11.33
N GLU A 552 18.24 -10.99 11.35
CA GLU A 552 19.65 -10.77 11.60
C GLU A 552 20.29 -9.82 10.56
N TYR A 553 19.99 -10.02 9.27
CA TYR A 553 20.42 -9.15 8.18
C TYR A 553 19.95 -7.70 8.37
N SER A 554 18.71 -7.48 8.80
CA SER A 554 18.12 -6.15 8.99
C SER A 554 18.50 -5.51 10.35
N SER A 555 19.06 -6.26 11.28
CA SER A 555 19.15 -5.96 12.71
C SER A 555 19.81 -4.61 13.04
N ILE A 556 20.88 -4.20 12.34
CA ILE A 556 21.58 -2.94 12.62
C ILE A 556 20.68 -1.73 12.38
N LYS A 557 19.98 -1.70 11.23
CA LYS A 557 19.05 -0.60 10.89
C LYS A 557 17.84 -0.65 11.82
N LEU A 558 17.28 -1.84 11.97
CA LEU A 558 16.08 -2.11 12.74
C LEU A 558 16.27 -1.71 14.22
N MET A 559 17.36 -2.13 14.87
CA MET A 559 17.62 -1.78 16.26
C MET A 559 17.96 -0.29 16.49
N LYS A 560 18.36 0.44 15.45
CA LYS A 560 18.70 1.87 15.53
C LYS A 560 17.48 2.78 15.37
N THR A 561 16.64 2.50 14.37
CA THR A 561 15.51 3.38 13.99
C THR A 561 14.26 2.55 13.66
N PRO A 562 13.71 1.80 14.63
CA PRO A 562 12.60 0.85 14.37
C PRO A 562 11.34 1.52 13.82
N ILE A 563 11.14 2.82 14.03
CA ILE A 563 9.96 3.56 13.53
C ILE A 563 9.83 3.57 12.01
N TYR A 564 10.94 3.41 11.28
CA TYR A 564 10.91 3.30 9.81
C TYR A 564 10.60 1.88 9.32
N TYR A 565 10.61 0.89 10.23
CA TYR A 565 10.42 -0.53 9.95
C TYR A 565 9.35 -1.15 10.85
N PRO A 566 8.13 -0.57 10.93
CA PRO A 566 7.13 -0.99 11.91
C PRO A 566 6.80 -2.47 11.82
N LYS A 567 6.54 -2.99 10.61
CA LYS A 567 6.18 -4.40 10.43
C LYS A 567 7.34 -5.34 10.75
N LEU A 568 8.58 -5.02 10.37
CA LEU A 568 9.76 -5.81 10.79
C LEU A 568 9.99 -5.75 12.30
N THR A 569 9.69 -4.62 12.93
CA THR A 569 9.74 -4.46 14.40
C THR A 569 8.73 -5.39 15.07
N GLU A 570 7.49 -5.46 14.57
CA GLU A 570 6.48 -6.40 15.03
C GLU A 570 6.94 -7.86 14.86
N GLN A 571 7.53 -8.20 13.70
CA GLN A 571 8.03 -9.55 13.45
C GLN A 571 9.23 -9.93 14.34
N THR A 572 10.08 -8.95 14.66
CA THR A 572 11.15 -9.14 15.64
C THR A 572 10.58 -9.46 17.03
N LEU A 573 9.57 -8.71 17.47
CA LEU A 573 8.90 -9.00 18.73
C LEU A 573 8.23 -10.38 18.71
N ARG A 574 7.52 -10.70 17.64
CA ARG A 574 6.91 -12.03 17.43
C ARG A 574 7.95 -13.15 17.50
N TYR A 575 9.11 -12.96 16.86
CA TYR A 575 10.22 -13.93 16.91
C TYR A 575 10.76 -14.13 18.33
N LEU A 576 10.92 -13.04 19.10
CA LEU A 576 11.46 -13.07 20.45
C LEU A 576 10.47 -13.63 21.49
N LYS A 577 9.19 -13.26 21.40
CA LYS A 577 8.12 -13.71 22.32
C LYS A 577 7.59 -15.10 21.97
N GLY A 578 7.73 -15.51 20.72
CA GLY A 578 7.24 -16.79 20.19
C GLY A 578 5.75 -16.83 19.92
N ASP A 579 5.37 -17.67 18.98
CA ASP A 579 3.96 -17.95 18.69
C ASP A 579 3.33 -18.83 19.78
N ARG A 580 2.01 -18.70 19.91
CA ARG A 580 1.17 -19.65 20.64
C ARG A 580 0.27 -20.37 19.65
N ILE A 581 0.34 -21.69 19.64
CA ILE A 581 -0.44 -22.52 18.73
C ILE A 581 -1.55 -23.17 19.55
N VAL A 582 -2.80 -22.88 19.21
CA VAL A 582 -3.96 -23.54 19.79
C VAL A 582 -4.43 -24.61 18.82
N LYS A 583 -4.30 -25.88 19.23
CA LYS A 583 -4.76 -27.03 18.47
C LYS A 583 -6.09 -27.53 19.03
N ALA A 584 -7.05 -27.79 18.16
CA ALA A 584 -8.35 -28.36 18.49
C ALA A 584 -9.05 -28.84 17.22
N THR A 585 -10.21 -29.46 17.35
CA THR A 585 -11.05 -29.79 16.19
C THR A 585 -11.54 -28.51 15.49
N LYS A 586 -11.83 -28.62 14.21
CA LYS A 586 -12.31 -27.49 13.39
C LYS A 586 -13.53 -26.79 13.98
N GLU A 587 -14.47 -27.53 14.55
CA GLU A 587 -15.67 -26.97 15.18
C GLU A 587 -15.33 -26.12 16.41
N LEU A 588 -14.44 -26.61 17.27
CA LEU A 588 -14.00 -25.88 18.46
C LEU A 588 -13.23 -24.62 18.07
N LEU A 589 -12.34 -24.67 17.08
CA LEU A 589 -11.58 -23.51 16.61
C LEU A 589 -12.49 -22.42 16.02
N LYS A 590 -13.54 -22.79 15.28
CA LYS A 590 -14.52 -21.85 14.73
C LYS A 590 -15.36 -21.17 15.80
N SER A 591 -15.50 -21.77 16.98
CA SER A 591 -16.25 -21.19 18.10
C SER A 591 -15.43 -20.20 18.95
N LEU A 592 -14.10 -20.07 18.67
CA LEU A 592 -13.24 -19.22 19.45
C LEU A 592 -13.47 -17.73 19.15
N GLU A 593 -13.66 -16.97 20.21
CA GLU A 593 -13.56 -15.50 20.19
C GLU A 593 -12.09 -15.06 20.02
N SER A 594 -11.88 -13.76 19.78
CA SER A 594 -10.54 -13.19 19.66
C SER A 594 -9.76 -13.37 20.96
N LEU A 595 -8.57 -13.97 20.86
CA LEU A 595 -7.61 -14.11 21.95
C LEU A 595 -6.77 -12.83 22.12
N LYS A 596 -6.39 -12.52 23.37
CA LYS A 596 -5.65 -11.26 23.69
C LYS A 596 -4.20 -11.28 23.24
N TYR A 597 -3.53 -12.44 23.31
CA TYR A 597 -2.14 -12.53 22.84
C TYR A 597 -2.06 -12.29 21.33
N PRO A 598 -1.17 -11.40 20.83
CA PRO A 598 -1.19 -10.99 19.43
C PRO A 598 -0.70 -12.06 18.45
N PHE A 599 0.13 -12.99 18.90
CA PHE A 599 0.81 -13.98 18.05
C PHE A 599 0.24 -15.39 18.28
N VAL A 600 -1.08 -15.53 18.15
CA VAL A 600 -1.76 -16.82 18.24
C VAL A 600 -2.02 -17.36 16.84
N LEU A 601 -1.70 -18.64 16.66
CA LEU A 601 -2.05 -19.39 15.46
C LEU A 601 -2.97 -20.54 15.85
N LEU A 602 -4.01 -20.76 15.06
CA LEU A 602 -4.96 -21.84 15.24
C LEU A 602 -4.59 -22.99 14.30
N LYS A 603 -4.59 -24.21 14.80
CA LYS A 603 -4.28 -25.41 14.01
C LYS A 603 -5.34 -26.47 14.18
N ASN A 604 -5.99 -26.87 13.09
CA ASN A 604 -6.90 -28.00 13.12
C ASN A 604 -6.15 -29.31 13.43
N ASP A 605 -6.65 -30.05 14.44
CA ASP A 605 -6.15 -31.36 14.81
C ASP A 605 -7.30 -32.17 15.41
N GLU A 606 -7.89 -33.02 14.60
CA GLU A 606 -9.05 -33.87 14.98
C GLU A 606 -8.70 -34.94 16.03
N SER A 607 -7.42 -35.14 16.34
CA SER A 607 -6.97 -36.07 17.38
C SER A 607 -6.95 -35.44 18.80
N VAL A 608 -7.13 -34.13 18.91
CA VAL A 608 -7.07 -33.40 20.18
C VAL A 608 -8.46 -33.32 20.81
N GLU A 609 -8.56 -33.74 22.07
CA GLU A 609 -9.76 -33.51 22.88
C GLU A 609 -9.66 -32.16 23.60
N GLY A 610 -10.59 -31.24 23.31
CA GLY A 610 -10.56 -29.86 23.81
C GLY A 610 -9.54 -29.00 23.10
N PHE A 611 -8.87 -28.11 23.82
CA PHE A 611 -7.84 -27.20 23.32
C PHE A 611 -6.47 -27.58 23.87
N LEU A 612 -5.52 -27.83 23.00
CA LEU A 612 -4.11 -28.07 23.33
C LEU A 612 -3.30 -26.84 22.97
N ILE A 613 -2.64 -26.24 23.96
CA ILE A 613 -1.83 -25.03 23.80
C ILE A 613 -0.36 -25.41 23.70
N CYS A 614 0.27 -25.00 22.61
CA CYS A 614 1.68 -25.27 22.33
C CYS A 614 2.43 -23.96 22.13
N GLY A 615 3.68 -23.95 22.54
CA GLY A 615 4.69 -23.00 22.06
C GLY A 615 5.47 -23.61 20.87
N GLU A 616 6.61 -23.03 20.57
CA GLU A 616 7.43 -23.43 19.41
C GLU A 616 7.98 -24.85 19.53
N ASN A 617 8.38 -25.26 20.74
CA ASN A 617 9.11 -26.50 20.97
C ASN A 617 8.30 -27.60 21.67
N SER A 618 7.23 -27.24 22.35
CA SER A 618 6.43 -28.20 23.13
C SER A 618 5.03 -27.66 23.43
N CYS A 619 4.08 -28.59 23.65
CA CYS A 619 2.80 -28.26 24.19
C CYS A 619 2.87 -28.26 25.72
N PHE A 620 2.18 -27.32 26.36
CA PHE A 620 2.33 -27.06 27.80
C PHE A 620 1.02 -26.98 28.61
N ALA A 621 -0.12 -26.86 27.93
CA ALA A 621 -1.42 -26.82 28.60
C ALA A 621 -2.54 -27.44 27.76
N THR A 622 -3.55 -27.95 28.43
CA THR A 622 -4.80 -28.44 27.84
C THR A 622 -5.98 -27.88 28.61
N THR A 623 -7.06 -27.53 27.92
CA THR A 623 -8.30 -27.10 28.54
C THR A 623 -9.50 -27.51 27.68
N PHE A 624 -10.67 -27.68 28.31
CA PHE A 624 -11.95 -27.88 27.63
C PHE A 624 -12.78 -26.59 27.57
N GLU A 625 -12.31 -25.53 28.24
CA GLU A 625 -13.02 -24.26 28.36
C GLU A 625 -12.32 -23.17 27.58
N ALA A 626 -12.96 -22.63 26.55
CA ALA A 626 -12.43 -21.52 25.74
C ALA A 626 -12.08 -20.27 26.59
N LYS A 627 -12.83 -20.04 27.67
CA LYS A 627 -12.64 -18.87 28.57
C LYS A 627 -11.27 -18.87 29.29
N THR A 628 -10.66 -20.03 29.49
CA THR A 628 -9.37 -20.15 30.19
C THR A 628 -8.18 -20.03 29.25
N LEU A 629 -8.40 -20.00 27.95
CA LEU A 629 -7.32 -19.96 26.94
C LEU A 629 -6.41 -18.72 27.11
N ASP A 630 -6.99 -17.54 27.27
CA ASP A 630 -6.20 -16.32 27.41
C ASP A 630 -5.29 -16.36 28.65
N GLU A 631 -5.80 -16.86 29.78
CA GLU A 631 -5.02 -17.00 31.03
C GLU A 631 -3.87 -18.00 30.84
N LEU A 632 -4.13 -19.15 30.24
CA LEU A 632 -3.14 -20.19 29.98
C LEU A 632 -2.07 -19.73 28.98
N ILE A 633 -2.46 -19.01 27.94
CA ILE A 633 -1.55 -18.44 26.95
C ILE A 633 -0.59 -17.43 27.60
N HIS A 634 -1.09 -16.59 28.52
CA HIS A 634 -0.28 -15.56 29.19
C HIS A 634 0.56 -16.13 30.34
N SER A 635 0.14 -17.20 31.04
CA SER A 635 0.86 -17.77 32.17
C SER A 635 2.27 -18.28 31.84
N THR A 636 2.59 -18.48 30.57
CA THR A 636 3.90 -18.95 30.08
C THR A 636 4.81 -17.82 29.60
N LEU A 637 4.41 -16.56 29.75
CA LEU A 637 5.24 -15.39 29.45
C LEU A 637 6.11 -14.95 30.63
N GLN A 638 5.92 -15.57 31.81
CA GLN A 638 6.74 -15.40 33.00
C GLN A 638 7.85 -16.46 33.07
#